data_867bf8d8a77e09c675d0bdefa91c9352
#
_entry.id   867bf8d8a77e09c675d0bdefa91c9352
#
_cell.length_a   1.000
_cell.length_b   1.000
_cell.length_c   1.000
_cell.angle_alpha   90.00
_cell.angle_beta   90.00
_cell.angle_gamma   90.00
#
_symmetry.space_group_name_H-M   'P 1'
#
loop_
_entity.id
_entity.type
_entity.pdbx_description
1 polymer ?
#
loop_
_entity_poly.entity_id
_entity_poly.type
_entity_poly.pdbx_seq_one_letter_code
_entity_poly.pdbx_strand_id
1 'polypeptide(L)'
;MAKKEAQTDIWVYDLLKSAHITLEYQGSTIAEIEKALKTASKADTGKSGKPEFIGVVKDFVIVIENKVNTAMHECRDKQNNLLEDTESKQDYALNGALHYAKHLIKHTNYKKVIAIGVSGDEKRHRITPIFIDDSLYPKELADVETFVSFNEANIDRYYHREVLQEASEEEKTTAEILKDAETLHEMLWKGGLTNQEKPLVVSGILLALREESFKGFSIDDLTGDSIKSDGKKIYDAIEANLTRANVSPTTKRDKILAQFAVIRDNRKINDKDPKSGRTLLREYTEFLRESIHRSILYTQSADDYLGLFYGEFMSYSGKDGQNLGIVLTPKHITELFCDLIGLKPTDRVLDPCCGTGGFLIAAMHSMLAQTKDANQQRSIRKEQLMGIELQDYMFTIATTNMILRGDGKSNLHNFDFLAESASKLQKEMHCTVGMMNPPYSQGSKDDPDKYEIAFTEHLLDSLSEDARAIVIIPQSSVTGKTTTEKGIKRNILKHHTLEGVITLNNNTFYGVGTNPCIAIFTAGVPHPKEKKCKFINFEDDGFIVAKHVGLVDNGTAKDRKQHLLDVWYGKIEAESKFCVETTIDPEDEWLHSFYYFNDEIPSEEDFRKTMADYLTFQFNMITHGRGYLFENTPSDE
;
A
#
# COMPACT_ATOMS: atom_id res chain seq x y z
N MET A 1 -19.63 48.53 13.09
CA MET A 1 -19.52 47.08 13.35
C MET A 1 -19.91 46.26 12.09
N ALA A 2 -21.10 46.35 11.53
CA ALA A 2 -21.55 45.53 10.39
C ALA A 2 -20.63 45.49 9.15
N LYS A 3 -19.98 46.65 8.77
CA LYS A 3 -19.03 46.68 7.64
C LYS A 3 -17.73 45.87 7.87
N LYS A 4 -17.31 45.72 9.12
CA LYS A 4 -16.09 44.96 9.48
C LYS A 4 -16.40 43.47 9.62
N GLU A 5 -17.58 43.09 10.11
CA GLU A 5 -18.04 41.68 10.16
C GLU A 5 -18.12 41.09 8.76
N ALA A 6 -18.73 41.82 7.82
CA ALA A 6 -18.78 41.40 6.41
C ALA A 6 -17.38 41.18 5.77
N GLN A 7 -16.33 41.86 6.22
CA GLN A 7 -14.96 41.64 5.75
C GLN A 7 -14.38 40.33 6.27
N THR A 8 -14.64 39.99 7.53
CA THR A 8 -14.24 38.69 8.11
C THR A 8 -14.96 37.55 7.42
N ASP A 9 -16.26 37.68 7.17
CA ASP A 9 -17.05 36.66 6.47
C ASP A 9 -16.53 36.41 5.04
N ILE A 10 -16.19 37.45 4.29
CA ILE A 10 -15.61 37.35 2.95
C ILE A 10 -14.25 36.62 3.02
N TRP A 11 -13.40 37.04 3.94
CA TRP A 11 -12.10 36.39 4.12
C TRP A 11 -12.23 34.90 4.49
N VAL A 12 -13.14 34.52 5.40
CA VAL A 12 -13.42 33.13 5.76
C VAL A 12 -13.98 32.35 4.56
N TYR A 13 -14.86 32.97 3.78
CA TYR A 13 -15.37 32.37 2.54
C TYR A 13 -14.25 32.09 1.53
N ASP A 14 -13.31 33.01 1.36
CA ASP A 14 -12.15 32.83 0.46
C ASP A 14 -11.22 31.72 0.97
N LEU A 15 -11.02 31.58 2.28
CA LEU A 15 -10.30 30.46 2.88
C LEU A 15 -10.99 29.12 2.67
N LEU A 16 -12.32 29.05 2.82
CA LEU A 16 -13.10 27.84 2.54
C LEU A 16 -13.00 27.45 1.06
N LYS A 17 -13.10 28.40 0.16
CA LYS A 17 -12.96 28.19 -1.29
C LYS A 17 -11.56 27.70 -1.64
N SER A 18 -10.50 28.26 -1.06
CA SER A 18 -9.12 27.81 -1.28
C SER A 18 -8.86 26.41 -0.75
N ALA A 19 -9.60 26.00 0.30
CA ALA A 19 -9.57 24.66 0.87
C ALA A 19 -10.48 23.65 0.13
N HIS A 20 -11.18 24.07 -0.94
CA HIS A 20 -12.17 23.26 -1.66
C HIS A 20 -13.32 22.76 -0.76
N ILE A 21 -13.80 23.60 0.15
CA ILE A 21 -14.93 23.32 1.03
C ILE A 21 -16.10 24.21 0.64
N THR A 22 -17.28 23.62 0.47
CA THR A 22 -18.53 24.35 0.22
C THR A 22 -19.42 24.27 1.44
N LEU A 23 -19.57 25.39 2.16
CA LEU A 23 -20.54 25.56 3.24
C LEU A 23 -21.56 26.63 2.86
N GLU A 24 -22.74 26.54 3.45
CA GLU A 24 -23.83 27.49 3.25
C GLU A 24 -23.78 28.62 4.28
N TYR A 25 -24.17 29.81 3.85
CA TYR A 25 -24.15 31.02 4.70
C TYR A 25 -25.48 31.20 5.41
N GLN A 26 -25.47 31.33 6.73
CA GLN A 26 -26.59 31.64 7.64
C GLN A 26 -27.81 30.71 7.53
N GLY A 27 -27.64 29.49 7.10
CA GLY A 27 -28.70 28.48 7.00
C GLY A 27 -28.22 27.23 6.27
N SER A 28 -29.13 26.25 6.05
CA SER A 28 -28.77 25.02 5.34
C SER A 28 -29.89 24.58 4.42
N THR A 29 -29.54 24.10 3.23
CA THR A 29 -30.48 23.41 2.32
C THR A 29 -30.76 21.97 2.75
N ILE A 30 -29.97 21.42 3.67
CA ILE A 30 -30.21 20.09 4.24
C ILE A 30 -31.37 20.18 5.23
N ALA A 31 -32.49 19.57 4.88
CA ALA A 31 -33.77 19.72 5.61
C ALA A 31 -33.67 19.40 7.10
N GLU A 32 -32.86 18.42 7.48
CA GLU A 32 -32.65 18.03 8.88
C GLU A 32 -31.88 19.10 9.66
N ILE A 33 -30.82 19.64 9.10
CA ILE A 33 -30.04 20.73 9.71
C ILE A 33 -30.89 22.00 9.80
N GLU A 34 -31.57 22.37 8.72
CA GLU A 34 -32.46 23.56 8.69
C GLU A 34 -33.58 23.45 9.73
N LYS A 35 -34.16 22.26 9.92
CA LYS A 35 -35.14 22.01 10.96
C LYS A 35 -34.56 22.21 12.36
N ALA A 36 -33.36 21.72 12.62
CA ALA A 36 -32.68 21.91 13.91
C ALA A 36 -32.35 23.39 14.17
N LEU A 37 -31.90 24.12 13.15
CA LEU A 37 -31.57 25.56 13.26
C LEU A 37 -32.79 26.42 13.63
N LYS A 38 -34.03 26.02 13.33
CA LYS A 38 -35.24 26.78 13.67
C LYS A 38 -35.41 27.04 15.17
N THR A 39 -34.76 26.26 16.03
CA THR A 39 -34.83 26.39 17.50
C THR A 39 -33.47 26.69 18.13
N ALA A 40 -32.43 26.94 17.32
CA ALA A 40 -31.03 27.05 17.74
C ALA A 40 -30.57 28.48 18.12
N SER A 41 -31.49 29.37 18.57
CA SER A 41 -31.12 30.75 18.94
C SER A 41 -30.11 30.78 20.07
N LYS A 42 -29.04 31.52 19.93
CA LYS A 42 -28.02 31.75 20.97
C LYS A 42 -28.58 32.52 22.18
N ALA A 43 -29.71 33.19 22.05
CA ALA A 43 -30.43 33.89 23.12
C ALA A 43 -31.39 32.99 23.91
N ASP A 44 -31.40 31.67 23.65
CA ASP A 44 -32.29 30.69 24.28
C ASP A 44 -33.79 31.02 24.16
N THR A 45 -34.18 31.76 23.12
CA THR A 45 -35.56 32.23 22.87
C THR A 45 -36.42 31.24 22.11
N GLY A 46 -35.87 30.06 21.73
CA GLY A 46 -36.55 29.09 20.87
C GLY A 46 -36.78 29.55 19.41
N LYS A 47 -36.14 30.68 19.02
CA LYS A 47 -36.15 31.20 17.63
C LYS A 47 -35.04 30.57 16.79
N SER A 48 -35.05 30.88 15.50
CA SER A 48 -34.04 30.40 14.58
C SER A 48 -32.64 30.90 14.91
N GLY A 49 -31.67 29.98 14.92
CA GLY A 49 -30.25 30.27 14.95
C GLY A 49 -29.70 30.44 13.53
N LYS A 50 -28.68 31.27 13.38
CA LYS A 50 -28.01 31.54 12.10
C LYS A 50 -26.51 31.51 12.30
N PRO A 51 -25.85 30.34 12.17
CA PRO A 51 -24.39 30.28 12.14
C PRO A 51 -23.87 30.98 10.89
N GLU A 52 -22.65 31.53 10.95
CA GLU A 52 -22.10 32.23 9.78
C GLU A 52 -21.91 31.27 8.60
N PHE A 53 -21.34 30.08 8.84
CA PHE A 53 -21.27 29.04 7.81
C PHE A 53 -21.63 27.67 8.42
N ILE A 54 -22.32 26.86 7.63
CA ILE A 54 -22.70 25.49 8.00
C ILE A 54 -22.79 24.58 6.78
N GLY A 55 -22.44 23.32 6.93
CA GLY A 55 -22.59 22.31 5.89
C GLY A 55 -22.07 20.96 6.30
N VAL A 56 -22.10 20.00 5.38
CA VAL A 56 -21.67 18.63 5.61
C VAL A 56 -20.49 18.31 4.71
N VAL A 57 -19.44 17.75 5.30
CA VAL A 57 -18.30 17.16 4.58
C VAL A 57 -18.21 15.71 5.02
N LYS A 58 -18.46 14.76 4.11
CA LYS A 58 -18.64 13.33 4.40
C LYS A 58 -19.73 13.11 5.48
N ASP A 59 -19.37 12.58 6.64
CA ASP A 59 -20.25 12.33 7.79
C ASP A 59 -20.11 13.39 8.92
N PHE A 60 -19.34 14.44 8.67
CA PHE A 60 -19.13 15.53 9.61
C PHE A 60 -20.00 16.74 9.27
N VAL A 61 -20.70 17.30 10.25
CA VAL A 61 -21.26 18.65 10.13
C VAL A 61 -20.18 19.64 10.56
N ILE A 62 -19.91 20.64 9.74
CA ILE A 62 -19.03 21.76 10.07
C ILE A 62 -19.89 22.99 10.32
N VAL A 63 -19.69 23.64 11.45
CA VAL A 63 -20.35 24.89 11.79
C VAL A 63 -19.32 25.94 12.22
N ILE A 64 -19.40 27.14 11.64
CA ILE A 64 -18.43 28.22 11.85
C ILE A 64 -19.14 29.47 12.39
N GLU A 65 -18.56 30.08 13.41
CA GLU A 65 -18.91 31.40 13.91
C GLU A 65 -17.72 32.36 13.83
N ASN A 66 -17.97 33.55 13.32
CA ASN A 66 -16.97 34.58 13.09
C ASN A 66 -17.09 35.78 14.04
N LYS A 67 -15.96 36.35 14.45
CA LYS A 67 -15.87 37.63 15.14
C LYS A 67 -14.71 38.47 14.60
N VAL A 68 -14.93 39.75 14.44
CA VAL A 68 -13.93 40.71 13.91
C VAL A 68 -12.72 40.85 14.80
N ASN A 69 -12.92 40.78 16.11
CA ASN A 69 -11.88 41.05 17.09
C ASN A 69 -11.38 39.76 17.71
N THR A 70 -10.07 39.54 17.66
CA THR A 70 -9.43 38.35 18.29
C THR A 70 -9.65 38.31 19.81
N ALA A 71 -9.96 39.43 20.47
CA ALA A 71 -10.36 39.44 21.87
C ALA A 71 -11.76 38.82 22.13
N MET A 72 -12.59 38.67 21.08
CA MET A 72 -13.90 38.02 21.12
C MET A 72 -13.83 36.58 20.57
N HIS A 73 -12.69 35.96 20.71
CA HIS A 73 -12.51 34.59 20.25
C HIS A 73 -13.22 33.56 21.13
N GLU A 74 -12.96 33.64 22.44
CA GLU A 74 -13.48 32.69 23.42
C GLU A 74 -13.67 33.37 24.80
N CYS A 75 -14.64 32.89 25.55
CA CYS A 75 -14.89 33.28 26.96
C CYS A 75 -14.88 32.03 27.84
N ARG A 76 -14.10 32.06 28.94
CA ARG A 76 -13.85 30.92 29.81
C ARG A 76 -14.11 31.27 31.29
N ASP A 77 -14.46 30.21 32.04
CA ASP A 77 -14.55 30.30 33.51
C ASP A 77 -13.16 30.21 34.18
N LYS A 78 -13.17 30.28 35.53
CA LYS A 78 -11.93 30.17 36.31
C LYS A 78 -11.26 28.79 36.25
N GLN A 79 -11.97 27.77 35.82
CA GLN A 79 -11.51 26.41 35.62
C GLN A 79 -11.07 26.17 34.16
N ASN A 80 -11.04 27.23 33.36
CA ASN A 80 -10.66 27.20 31.93
C ASN A 80 -11.66 26.49 31.00
N ASN A 81 -12.92 26.27 31.42
CA ASN A 81 -13.97 25.74 30.57
C ASN A 81 -14.65 26.86 29.78
N LEU A 82 -15.08 26.57 28.54
CA LEU A 82 -15.87 27.53 27.75
C LEU A 82 -17.22 27.81 28.43
N LEU A 83 -17.55 29.08 28.60
CA LEU A 83 -18.84 29.51 29.18
C LEU A 83 -19.98 29.27 28.21
N GLU A 84 -21.13 28.82 28.70
CA GLU A 84 -22.33 28.53 27.93
C GLU A 84 -23.52 29.46 28.26
N ASP A 85 -23.27 30.59 28.93
CA ASP A 85 -24.28 31.61 29.18
C ASP A 85 -24.63 32.36 27.88
N THR A 86 -25.75 33.07 27.89
CA THR A 86 -26.31 33.75 26.71
C THR A 86 -25.38 34.82 26.14
N GLU A 87 -24.66 35.58 26.99
CA GLU A 87 -23.75 36.62 26.57
C GLU A 87 -22.51 36.00 25.87
N SER A 88 -21.92 34.97 26.48
CA SER A 88 -20.77 34.27 25.91
C SER A 88 -21.08 33.63 24.56
N LYS A 89 -22.25 32.99 24.36
CA LYS A 89 -22.69 32.42 23.10
C LYS A 89 -22.87 33.46 21.99
N GLN A 90 -23.30 34.67 22.33
CA GLN A 90 -23.56 35.74 21.35
C GLN A 90 -22.29 36.50 20.97
N ASP A 91 -21.43 36.79 21.94
CA ASP A 91 -20.32 37.72 21.77
C ASP A 91 -19.00 37.05 21.36
N TYR A 92 -18.84 35.75 21.62
CA TYR A 92 -17.61 35.02 21.36
C TYR A 92 -17.76 33.95 20.27
N ALA A 93 -16.78 33.91 19.37
CA ALA A 93 -16.82 33.00 18.20
C ALA A 93 -16.90 31.53 18.61
N LEU A 94 -15.98 31.07 19.45
CA LEU A 94 -15.87 29.66 19.81
C LEU A 94 -17.07 29.19 20.66
N ASN A 95 -17.54 30.03 21.58
CA ASN A 95 -18.72 29.75 22.43
C ASN A 95 -20.01 29.67 21.58
N GLY A 96 -20.15 30.52 20.57
CA GLY A 96 -21.27 30.49 19.63
C GLY A 96 -21.25 29.25 18.73
N ALA A 97 -20.08 28.89 18.22
CA ALA A 97 -19.91 27.67 17.41
C ALA A 97 -20.23 26.40 18.24
N LEU A 98 -19.74 26.32 19.47
CA LEU A 98 -20.01 25.24 20.43
C LEU A 98 -21.52 25.07 20.68
N HIS A 99 -22.23 26.19 20.88
CA HIS A 99 -23.68 26.17 21.07
C HIS A 99 -24.40 25.50 19.89
N TYR A 100 -24.09 25.89 18.68
CA TYR A 100 -24.68 25.26 17.49
C TYR A 100 -24.34 23.78 17.36
N ALA A 101 -23.08 23.41 17.61
CA ALA A 101 -22.68 22.01 17.54
C ALA A 101 -23.46 21.13 18.54
N LYS A 102 -23.57 21.55 19.80
CA LYS A 102 -24.36 20.82 20.81
C LYS A 102 -25.84 20.74 20.43
N HIS A 103 -26.38 21.81 19.83
CA HIS A 103 -27.77 21.83 19.38
C HIS A 103 -28.00 20.85 18.22
N LEU A 104 -27.08 20.82 17.24
CA LEU A 104 -27.15 19.92 16.10
C LEU A 104 -27.07 18.45 16.51
N ILE A 105 -26.14 18.07 17.38
CA ILE A 105 -26.06 16.70 17.92
C ILE A 105 -27.37 16.26 18.58
N LYS A 106 -28.03 17.15 19.32
CA LYS A 106 -29.28 16.83 20.04
C LYS A 106 -30.50 16.71 19.12
N HIS A 107 -30.51 17.41 17.97
CA HIS A 107 -31.70 17.58 17.14
C HIS A 107 -31.57 17.02 15.72
N THR A 108 -30.46 16.37 15.42
CA THR A 108 -30.21 15.68 14.14
C THR A 108 -29.67 14.25 14.35
N ASN A 109 -29.60 13.48 13.28
CA ASN A 109 -28.97 12.16 13.31
C ASN A 109 -27.44 12.20 13.10
N TYR A 110 -26.88 13.39 12.89
CA TYR A 110 -25.45 13.54 12.76
C TYR A 110 -24.76 13.32 14.12
N LYS A 111 -23.70 12.50 14.11
CA LYS A 111 -22.97 12.09 15.32
C LYS A 111 -21.57 12.73 15.44
N LYS A 112 -21.15 13.44 14.42
CA LYS A 112 -19.85 14.09 14.35
C LYS A 112 -20.02 15.54 13.92
N VAL A 113 -19.75 16.47 14.81
CA VAL A 113 -19.82 17.90 14.51
C VAL A 113 -18.48 18.55 14.85
N ILE A 114 -17.93 19.31 13.91
CA ILE A 114 -16.75 20.16 14.11
C ILE A 114 -17.26 21.61 14.19
N ALA A 115 -17.18 22.19 15.39
CA ALA A 115 -17.45 23.60 15.63
C ALA A 115 -16.16 24.41 15.49
N ILE A 116 -16.18 25.49 14.73
CA ILE A 116 -14.99 26.30 14.50
C ILE A 116 -15.27 27.76 14.85
N GLY A 117 -14.53 28.26 15.82
CA GLY A 117 -14.51 29.69 16.13
C GLY A 117 -13.44 30.40 15.29
N VAL A 118 -13.82 31.44 14.56
CA VAL A 118 -12.89 32.28 13.80
C VAL A 118 -12.95 33.71 14.33
N SER A 119 -11.80 34.34 14.57
CA SER A 119 -11.75 35.74 14.96
C SER A 119 -10.57 36.48 14.34
N GLY A 120 -10.78 37.73 14.00
CA GLY A 120 -9.75 38.59 13.41
C GLY A 120 -9.90 38.81 11.90
N ASP A 121 -8.79 39.01 11.23
CA ASP A 121 -8.69 39.28 9.78
C ASP A 121 -7.48 38.56 9.18
N GLU A 122 -7.26 38.71 7.87
CA GLU A 122 -6.17 38.07 7.12
C GLU A 122 -4.78 38.27 7.77
N LYS A 123 -4.55 39.41 8.44
CA LYS A 123 -3.24 39.75 9.02
C LYS A 123 -3.04 39.19 10.42
N ARG A 124 -4.13 39.08 11.18
CA ARG A 124 -4.09 38.61 12.56
C ARG A 124 -5.40 37.93 12.92
N HIS A 125 -5.35 36.60 13.05
CA HIS A 125 -6.52 35.78 13.30
C HIS A 125 -6.24 34.63 14.26
N ARG A 126 -7.33 33.99 14.68
CA ARG A 126 -7.34 32.67 15.34
C ARG A 126 -8.46 31.85 14.71
N ILE A 127 -8.18 30.58 14.44
CA ILE A 127 -9.13 29.57 13.95
C ILE A 127 -9.01 28.36 14.87
N THR A 128 -9.98 28.17 15.76
CA THR A 128 -9.97 27.10 16.76
C THR A 128 -11.10 26.12 16.50
N PRO A 129 -10.81 24.86 16.18
CA PRO A 129 -11.80 23.81 16.04
C PRO A 129 -12.09 23.13 17.38
N ILE A 130 -13.35 22.68 17.54
CA ILE A 130 -13.82 21.82 18.63
C ILE A 130 -14.57 20.65 18.01
N PHE A 131 -14.30 19.43 18.43
CA PHE A 131 -15.10 18.27 18.05
C PHE A 131 -16.14 17.96 19.12
N ILE A 132 -17.36 17.63 18.69
CA ILE A 132 -18.50 17.22 19.52
C ILE A 132 -19.13 15.95 18.94
N ASP A 133 -19.42 15.00 19.81
CA ASP A 133 -20.17 13.79 19.52
C ASP A 133 -21.37 13.61 20.46
N ASP A 134 -21.97 12.41 20.49
CA ASP A 134 -23.10 12.05 21.35
C ASP A 134 -22.85 12.26 22.84
N SER A 135 -21.60 12.31 23.29
CA SER A 135 -21.27 12.57 24.69
C SER A 135 -21.55 14.00 25.12
N LEU A 136 -21.66 14.92 24.15
CA LEU A 136 -21.82 16.37 24.33
C LEU A 136 -20.63 17.04 25.05
N TYR A 137 -19.56 16.33 25.30
CA TYR A 137 -18.33 16.90 25.85
C TYR A 137 -17.46 17.48 24.73
N PRO A 138 -17.13 18.78 24.80
CA PRO A 138 -16.29 19.40 23.78
C PRO A 138 -14.86 18.88 23.88
N LYS A 139 -14.33 18.35 22.78
CA LYS A 139 -12.91 18.08 22.62
C LYS A 139 -12.28 19.25 21.87
N GLU A 140 -11.56 20.09 22.60
CA GLU A 140 -10.84 21.22 22.02
C GLU A 140 -9.61 20.72 21.27
N LEU A 141 -9.35 21.31 20.11
CA LEU A 141 -8.27 20.94 19.22
C LEU A 141 -7.32 22.14 19.03
N ALA A 142 -6.13 21.90 18.54
CA ALA A 142 -5.16 22.97 18.30
C ALA A 142 -5.64 23.97 17.24
N ASP A 143 -5.26 25.25 17.41
CA ASP A 143 -5.52 26.28 16.40
C ASP A 143 -4.95 25.87 15.04
N VAL A 144 -5.66 26.18 13.97
CA VAL A 144 -5.25 25.91 12.59
C VAL A 144 -5.10 27.21 11.81
N GLU A 145 -4.25 27.21 10.80
CA GLU A 145 -4.03 28.39 9.94
C GLU A 145 -5.01 28.47 8.76
N THR A 146 -5.54 27.31 8.33
CA THR A 146 -6.42 27.19 7.14
C THR A 146 -7.46 26.09 7.36
N PHE A 147 -8.46 26.01 6.46
CA PHE A 147 -9.48 24.97 6.50
C PHE A 147 -9.12 23.69 5.73
N VAL A 148 -7.92 23.58 5.15
CA VAL A 148 -7.50 22.42 4.33
C VAL A 148 -7.66 21.08 5.05
N SER A 149 -7.50 21.07 6.39
CA SER A 149 -7.71 19.88 7.21
C SER A 149 -9.16 19.36 7.22
N PHE A 150 -10.12 20.19 6.87
CA PHE A 150 -11.55 19.87 6.95
C PHE A 150 -12.20 19.59 5.60
N ASN A 151 -11.44 19.53 4.50
CA ASN A 151 -11.98 19.15 3.19
C ASN A 151 -12.21 17.63 3.07
N GLU A 152 -12.91 17.22 2.01
CA GLU A 152 -13.26 15.81 1.77
C GLU A 152 -12.05 14.86 1.75
N ALA A 153 -10.88 15.34 1.31
CA ALA A 153 -9.66 14.54 1.25
C ALA A 153 -8.99 14.33 2.62
N ASN A 154 -9.13 15.29 3.54
CA ASN A 154 -8.32 15.35 4.76
C ASN A 154 -9.10 15.20 6.07
N ILE A 155 -10.45 15.36 6.07
CA ILE A 155 -11.24 15.44 7.31
C ILE A 155 -11.17 14.15 8.14
N ASP A 156 -11.16 12.97 7.50
CA ASP A 156 -11.03 11.70 8.23
C ASP A 156 -9.67 11.60 8.91
N ARG A 157 -8.59 11.97 8.18
CA ARG A 157 -7.23 12.01 8.74
C ARG A 157 -7.16 12.95 9.94
N TYR A 158 -7.72 14.16 9.81
CA TYR A 158 -7.77 15.13 10.89
C TYR A 158 -8.52 14.57 12.10
N TYR A 159 -9.67 13.91 11.88
CA TYR A 159 -10.46 13.28 12.94
C TYR A 159 -9.67 12.18 13.66
N HIS A 160 -9.05 11.25 12.92
CA HIS A 160 -8.27 10.18 13.54
C HIS A 160 -7.07 10.71 14.33
N ARG A 161 -6.34 11.68 13.76
CA ARG A 161 -5.14 12.24 14.39
C ARG A 161 -5.46 13.13 15.60
N GLU A 162 -6.30 14.12 15.42
CA GLU A 162 -6.50 15.18 16.44
C GLU A 162 -7.62 14.83 17.42
N VAL A 163 -8.70 14.17 16.93
CA VAL A 163 -9.83 13.85 17.81
C VAL A 163 -9.63 12.52 18.50
N LEU A 164 -9.34 11.45 17.77
CA LEU A 164 -9.14 10.13 18.38
C LEU A 164 -7.75 9.95 18.98
N GLN A 165 -6.80 10.86 18.67
CA GLN A 165 -5.38 10.76 19.05
C GLN A 165 -4.76 9.42 18.60
N GLU A 166 -5.31 8.87 17.52
CA GLU A 166 -4.75 7.74 16.86
C GLU A 166 -3.59 8.25 15.98
N ALA A 167 -2.42 7.61 16.07
CA ALA A 167 -1.36 7.91 15.12
C ALA A 167 -1.92 7.71 13.71
N SER A 168 -1.92 8.74 12.89
CA SER A 168 -2.37 8.60 11.51
C SER A 168 -1.37 7.69 10.80
N GLU A 169 -1.90 6.74 10.07
CA GLU A 169 -1.14 5.67 9.40
C GLU A 169 -0.19 6.20 8.33
N GLU A 170 -0.45 7.36 7.74
CA GLU A 170 0.47 8.03 6.83
C GLU A 170 1.71 8.62 7.53
N GLU A 171 1.73 8.66 8.86
CA GLU A 171 2.84 9.20 9.65
C GLU A 171 3.77 8.14 10.22
N LYS A 172 3.42 6.84 10.15
CA LYS A 172 4.44 5.81 10.36
C LYS A 172 5.36 5.81 9.14
N THR A 173 6.51 6.40 9.31
CA THR A 173 7.57 6.34 8.31
C THR A 173 7.93 4.87 8.04
N THR A 174 8.42 4.56 6.85
CA THR A 174 8.96 3.23 6.54
C THR A 174 9.92 2.74 7.63
N ALA A 175 10.69 3.65 8.24
CA ALA A 175 11.58 3.35 9.35
C ALA A 175 10.86 2.88 10.62
N GLU A 176 9.68 3.43 10.95
CA GLU A 176 8.89 2.99 12.11
C GLU A 176 8.25 1.62 11.88
N ILE A 177 7.78 1.35 10.67
CA ILE A 177 7.23 0.04 10.29
C ILE A 177 8.32 -1.03 10.38
N LEU A 178 9.51 -0.75 9.85
CA LEU A 178 10.65 -1.64 9.92
C LEU A 178 11.08 -1.90 11.37
N LYS A 179 11.07 -0.87 12.23
CA LYS A 179 11.36 -0.99 13.65
C LYS A 179 10.32 -1.84 14.40
N ASP A 180 9.04 -1.68 14.08
CA ASP A 180 7.97 -2.50 14.64
C ASP A 180 8.12 -3.96 14.18
N ALA A 181 8.47 -4.18 12.91
CA ALA A 181 8.74 -5.50 12.35
C ALA A 181 9.96 -6.17 13.03
N GLU A 182 11.05 -5.43 13.23
CA GLU A 182 12.23 -5.91 13.96
C GLU A 182 11.88 -6.27 15.40
N THR A 183 11.15 -5.40 16.10
CA THR A 183 10.71 -5.62 17.47
C THR A 183 9.88 -6.91 17.58
N LEU A 184 8.90 -7.09 16.69
CA LEU A 184 8.07 -8.29 16.69
C LEU A 184 8.86 -9.52 16.28
N HIS A 185 9.79 -9.39 15.33
CA HIS A 185 10.68 -10.49 14.97
C HIS A 185 11.45 -11.02 16.18
N GLU A 186 12.02 -10.12 16.99
CA GLU A 186 12.71 -10.51 18.22
C GLU A 186 11.77 -11.16 19.24
N MET A 187 10.55 -10.63 19.40
CA MET A 187 9.55 -11.21 20.29
C MET A 187 9.21 -12.65 19.86
N LEU A 188 8.95 -12.88 18.58
CA LEU A 188 8.63 -14.18 18.01
C LEU A 188 9.84 -15.15 18.08
N TRP A 189 11.06 -14.63 17.91
CA TRP A 189 12.30 -15.40 18.09
C TRP A 189 12.44 -15.92 19.53
N LYS A 190 12.19 -15.08 20.52
CA LYS A 190 12.16 -15.47 21.94
C LYS A 190 11.13 -16.58 22.19
N GLY A 191 10.03 -16.60 21.47
CA GLY A 191 9.03 -17.66 21.43
C GLY A 191 9.52 -18.97 20.84
N GLY A 192 10.68 -18.99 20.17
CA GLY A 192 11.27 -20.18 19.54
C GLY A 192 10.55 -20.61 18.27
N LEU A 193 9.87 -19.65 17.61
CA LEU A 193 9.21 -19.88 16.34
C LEU A 193 10.22 -19.91 15.19
N THR A 194 10.04 -20.84 14.28
CA THR A 194 10.81 -20.92 13.02
C THR A 194 10.46 -19.79 12.08
N ASN A 195 11.29 -19.56 11.06
CA ASN A 195 11.06 -18.50 10.07
C ASN A 195 9.76 -18.67 9.29
N GLN A 196 9.28 -19.91 9.08
CA GLN A 196 8.00 -20.18 8.44
C GLN A 196 6.80 -20.00 9.40
N GLU A 197 6.99 -20.28 10.70
CA GLU A 197 5.93 -20.16 11.69
C GLU A 197 5.62 -18.72 12.09
N LYS A 198 6.64 -17.83 12.10
CA LYS A 198 6.47 -16.43 12.48
C LYS A 198 5.39 -15.71 11.64
N PRO A 199 5.45 -15.72 10.28
CA PRO A 199 4.42 -15.09 9.46
C PRO A 199 3.03 -15.71 9.66
N LEU A 200 2.95 -17.02 9.92
CA LEU A 200 1.68 -17.71 10.21
C LEU A 200 1.09 -17.22 11.54
N VAL A 201 1.90 -17.11 12.59
CA VAL A 201 1.43 -16.62 13.89
C VAL A 201 0.91 -15.18 13.76
N VAL A 202 1.64 -14.30 13.05
CA VAL A 202 1.20 -12.92 12.78
C VAL A 202 -0.11 -12.91 12.02
N SER A 203 -0.20 -13.62 10.90
CA SER A 203 -1.41 -13.71 10.08
C SER A 203 -2.61 -14.21 10.86
N GLY A 204 -2.42 -15.26 11.66
CA GLY A 204 -3.47 -15.84 12.48
C GLY A 204 -3.99 -14.88 13.55
N ILE A 205 -3.09 -14.16 14.24
CA ILE A 205 -3.48 -13.16 15.24
C ILE A 205 -4.25 -12.01 14.59
N LEU A 206 -3.84 -11.53 13.42
CA LEU A 206 -4.55 -10.47 12.71
C LEU A 206 -5.97 -10.89 12.28
N LEU A 207 -6.16 -12.16 11.85
CA LEU A 207 -7.49 -12.70 11.60
C LEU A 207 -8.34 -12.78 12.88
N ALA A 208 -7.75 -13.17 13.99
CA ALA A 208 -8.45 -13.23 15.27
C ALA A 208 -8.86 -11.85 15.78
N LEU A 209 -7.99 -10.84 15.67
CA LEU A 209 -8.28 -9.46 16.03
C LEU A 209 -9.45 -8.88 15.24
N ARG A 210 -9.64 -9.28 13.99
CA ARG A 210 -10.81 -8.87 13.20
C ARG A 210 -12.14 -9.33 13.83
N GLU A 211 -12.13 -10.45 14.58
CA GLU A 211 -13.33 -10.94 15.26
C GLU A 211 -13.72 -10.10 16.50
N GLU A 212 -12.87 -9.17 16.98
CA GLU A 212 -13.24 -8.22 18.04
C GLU A 212 -14.48 -7.41 17.64
N SER A 213 -14.56 -6.95 16.38
CA SER A 213 -15.69 -6.18 15.86
C SER A 213 -17.02 -6.96 15.87
N PHE A 214 -16.96 -8.29 15.90
CA PHE A 214 -18.11 -9.18 15.91
C PHE A 214 -18.36 -9.80 17.30
N LYS A 215 -17.64 -9.37 18.33
CA LYS A 215 -17.67 -9.93 19.69
C LYS A 215 -17.33 -11.43 19.75
N GLY A 216 -16.61 -11.92 18.75
CA GLY A 216 -16.16 -13.31 18.66
C GLY A 216 -14.80 -13.56 19.31
N PHE A 217 -14.08 -12.49 19.69
CA PHE A 217 -12.77 -12.52 20.31
C PHE A 217 -12.53 -11.27 21.14
N SER A 218 -11.77 -11.40 22.23
CA SER A 218 -11.23 -10.27 23.00
C SER A 218 -9.85 -10.61 23.52
N ILE A 219 -8.94 -9.64 23.50
CA ILE A 219 -7.61 -9.79 24.10
C ILE A 219 -7.71 -10.05 25.61
N ASP A 220 -8.72 -9.51 26.28
CA ASP A 220 -8.93 -9.70 27.71
C ASP A 220 -9.24 -11.16 28.05
N ASP A 221 -9.72 -11.95 27.10
CA ASP A 221 -9.91 -13.39 27.26
C ASP A 221 -8.59 -14.17 27.29
N LEU A 222 -7.48 -13.59 26.83
CA LEU A 222 -6.16 -14.22 26.82
C LEU A 222 -5.54 -14.20 28.24
N THR A 223 -6.03 -15.09 29.09
CA THR A 223 -5.64 -15.16 30.50
C THR A 223 -4.62 -16.26 30.79
N GLY A 224 -4.19 -17.02 29.77
CA GLY A 224 -3.31 -18.19 29.93
C GLY A 224 -3.98 -19.32 30.74
N ASP A 225 -5.26 -19.54 30.49
CA ASP A 225 -6.02 -20.62 31.13
C ASP A 225 -5.46 -22.01 30.73
N SER A 226 -5.38 -22.93 31.69
CA SER A 226 -4.90 -24.29 31.44
C SER A 226 -5.92 -25.18 30.73
N ILE A 227 -7.22 -24.88 30.84
CA ILE A 227 -8.31 -25.67 30.23
C ILE A 227 -8.50 -25.25 28.78
N LYS A 228 -8.57 -23.94 28.51
CA LYS A 228 -8.66 -23.36 27.16
C LYS A 228 -7.52 -22.36 26.98
N SER A 229 -6.41 -22.85 26.42
CA SER A 229 -5.21 -22.03 26.21
C SER A 229 -5.49 -20.79 25.34
N ASP A 230 -4.64 -19.77 25.47
CA ASP A 230 -4.75 -18.56 24.65
C ASP A 230 -4.65 -18.88 23.15
N GLY A 231 -3.78 -19.82 22.78
CA GLY A 231 -3.67 -20.33 21.42
C GLY A 231 -4.95 -21.00 20.92
N LYS A 232 -5.67 -21.73 21.78
CA LYS A 232 -6.97 -22.30 21.40
C LYS A 232 -8.02 -21.23 21.17
N LYS A 233 -8.05 -20.15 21.97
CA LYS A 233 -8.97 -19.03 21.80
C LYS A 233 -8.70 -18.28 20.50
N ILE A 234 -7.43 -18.01 20.20
CA ILE A 234 -7.02 -17.38 18.91
C ILE A 234 -7.38 -18.30 17.74
N TYR A 235 -7.10 -19.59 17.84
CA TYR A 235 -7.41 -20.57 16.79
C TYR A 235 -8.92 -20.66 16.51
N ASP A 236 -9.76 -20.66 17.54
CA ASP A 236 -11.23 -20.63 17.39
C ASP A 236 -11.70 -19.33 16.70
N ALA A 237 -11.08 -18.20 17.03
CA ALA A 237 -11.37 -16.92 16.38
C ALA A 237 -10.94 -16.93 14.90
N ILE A 238 -9.81 -17.54 14.55
CA ILE A 238 -9.37 -17.75 13.16
C ILE A 238 -10.42 -18.59 12.41
N GLU A 239 -10.87 -19.70 12.96
CA GLU A 239 -11.89 -20.57 12.36
C GLU A 239 -13.21 -19.80 12.11
N ALA A 240 -13.64 -19.00 13.09
CA ALA A 240 -14.82 -18.13 12.97
C ALA A 240 -14.64 -17.10 11.84
N ASN A 241 -13.48 -16.48 11.73
CA ASN A 241 -13.16 -15.50 10.69
C ASN A 241 -13.17 -16.16 9.29
N LEU A 242 -12.48 -17.28 9.11
CA LEU A 242 -12.45 -18.02 7.84
C LEU A 242 -13.86 -18.48 7.41
N THR A 243 -14.70 -18.87 8.38
CA THR A 243 -16.11 -19.24 8.13
C THR A 243 -16.93 -18.03 7.70
N ARG A 244 -16.78 -16.88 8.38
CA ARG A 244 -17.43 -15.62 8.04
C ARG A 244 -16.98 -15.07 6.68
N ALA A 245 -15.70 -15.21 6.36
CA ALA A 245 -15.13 -14.87 5.05
C ALA A 245 -15.61 -15.81 3.94
N ASN A 246 -16.38 -16.87 4.27
CA ASN A 246 -16.93 -17.84 3.35
C ASN A 246 -15.86 -18.51 2.45
N VAL A 247 -14.70 -18.82 3.06
CA VAL A 247 -13.61 -19.51 2.36
C VAL A 247 -14.10 -20.87 1.85
N SER A 248 -14.06 -21.09 0.56
CA SER A 248 -14.61 -22.25 -0.13
C SER A 248 -13.59 -22.82 -1.13
N PRO A 249 -13.54 -24.15 -1.35
CA PRO A 249 -14.32 -25.20 -0.66
C PRO A 249 -13.87 -25.45 0.79
N THR A 250 -14.60 -26.27 1.53
CA THR A 250 -14.27 -26.61 2.94
C THR A 250 -12.86 -27.16 3.08
N THR A 251 -12.43 -27.99 2.14
CA THR A 251 -11.06 -28.55 2.11
C THR A 251 -9.97 -27.47 2.07
N LYS A 252 -10.21 -26.36 1.35
CA LYS A 252 -9.32 -25.21 1.34
C LYS A 252 -9.26 -24.54 2.71
N ARG A 253 -10.42 -24.30 3.33
CA ARG A 253 -10.51 -23.72 4.67
C ARG A 253 -9.78 -24.58 5.70
N ASP A 254 -10.03 -25.89 5.67
CA ASP A 254 -9.40 -26.84 6.60
C ASP A 254 -7.87 -26.89 6.43
N LYS A 255 -7.40 -26.81 5.18
CA LYS A 255 -5.97 -26.74 4.88
C LYS A 255 -5.32 -25.46 5.43
N ILE A 256 -5.96 -24.30 5.26
CA ILE A 256 -5.50 -23.03 5.82
C ILE A 256 -5.50 -23.10 7.36
N LEU A 257 -6.59 -23.57 7.94
CA LEU A 257 -6.73 -23.69 9.38
C LEU A 257 -5.66 -24.62 9.99
N ALA A 258 -5.28 -25.69 9.28
CA ALA A 258 -4.22 -26.59 9.71
C ALA A 258 -2.85 -25.89 9.82
N GLN A 259 -2.55 -24.92 8.95
CA GLN A 259 -1.30 -24.14 9.03
C GLN A 259 -1.23 -23.29 10.31
N PHE A 260 -2.37 -22.87 10.84
CA PHE A 260 -2.44 -22.12 12.10
C PHE A 260 -2.38 -23.00 13.36
N ALA A 261 -2.30 -24.32 13.22
CA ALA A 261 -2.19 -25.24 14.37
C ALA A 261 -1.01 -24.92 15.28
N VAL A 262 0.07 -24.34 14.75
CA VAL A 262 1.21 -23.87 15.53
C VAL A 262 0.82 -22.90 16.65
N ILE A 263 -0.19 -22.05 16.44
CA ILE A 263 -0.69 -21.10 17.44
C ILE A 263 -1.31 -21.86 18.62
N ARG A 264 -2.09 -22.90 18.32
CA ARG A 264 -2.76 -23.73 19.32
C ARG A 264 -1.79 -24.66 20.07
N ASP A 265 -0.88 -25.29 19.33
CA ASP A 265 -0.15 -26.47 19.78
C ASP A 265 1.26 -26.17 20.33
N ASN A 266 1.83 -25.01 20.02
CA ASN A 266 3.16 -24.62 20.50
C ASN A 266 3.08 -24.21 21.98
N ARG A 267 3.63 -25.07 22.88
CA ARG A 267 3.60 -24.86 24.33
C ARG A 267 4.31 -23.58 24.76
N LYS A 268 5.46 -23.28 24.16
CA LYS A 268 6.30 -22.16 24.61
C LYS A 268 5.61 -20.80 24.50
N ILE A 269 4.78 -20.60 23.48
CA ILE A 269 4.03 -19.36 23.31
C ILE A 269 2.71 -19.34 24.09
N ASN A 270 2.21 -20.54 24.51
CA ASN A 270 0.98 -20.70 25.27
C ASN A 270 1.20 -20.74 26.78
N ASP A 271 2.40 -21.12 27.24
CA ASP A 271 2.69 -21.24 28.67
C ASP A 271 2.82 -19.84 29.30
N LYS A 272 2.32 -19.67 30.51
CA LYS A 272 2.47 -18.45 31.29
C LYS A 272 3.92 -18.24 31.73
N ASP A 273 4.43 -17.06 31.51
CA ASP A 273 5.65 -16.61 32.16
C ASP A 273 5.41 -16.51 33.67
N PRO A 274 6.20 -17.17 34.50
CA PRO A 274 6.02 -17.17 35.97
C PRO A 274 6.14 -15.78 36.61
N LYS A 275 6.82 -14.83 35.94
CA LYS A 275 7.05 -13.46 36.46
C LYS A 275 5.93 -12.53 36.09
N SER A 276 5.54 -12.50 34.80
CA SER A 276 4.51 -11.61 34.28
C SER A 276 3.09 -12.16 34.44
N GLY A 277 2.93 -13.48 34.61
CA GLY A 277 1.64 -14.16 34.61
C GLY A 277 0.94 -14.15 33.25
N ARG A 278 1.62 -13.73 32.18
CA ARG A 278 1.11 -13.59 30.83
C ARG A 278 1.70 -14.64 29.90
N THR A 279 1.00 -14.92 28.81
CA THR A 279 1.53 -15.74 27.72
C THR A 279 2.21 -14.86 26.66
N LEU A 280 3.17 -15.41 25.93
CA LEU A 280 3.77 -14.70 24.79
C LEU A 280 2.73 -14.40 23.71
N LEU A 281 1.74 -15.27 23.50
CA LEU A 281 0.64 -15.02 22.56
C LEU A 281 -0.16 -13.77 22.91
N ARG A 282 -0.42 -13.51 24.19
CA ARG A 282 -1.06 -12.28 24.61
C ARG A 282 -0.19 -11.07 24.29
N GLU A 283 1.10 -11.12 24.59
CA GLU A 283 2.04 -10.04 24.28
C GLU A 283 2.10 -9.75 22.77
N TYR A 284 2.17 -10.79 21.93
CA TYR A 284 2.14 -10.64 20.47
C TYR A 284 0.83 -10.03 19.99
N THR A 285 -0.29 -10.42 20.58
CA THR A 285 -1.62 -9.94 20.19
C THR A 285 -1.81 -8.47 20.56
N GLU A 286 -1.38 -8.06 21.76
CA GLU A 286 -1.39 -6.67 22.22
C GLU A 286 -0.51 -5.80 21.28
N PHE A 287 0.71 -6.26 20.99
CA PHE A 287 1.63 -5.55 20.09
C PHE A 287 1.04 -5.41 18.68
N LEU A 288 0.55 -6.49 18.09
CA LEU A 288 -0.03 -6.47 16.75
C LEU A 288 -1.29 -5.60 16.67
N ARG A 289 -2.12 -5.56 17.71
CA ARG A 289 -3.28 -4.68 17.78
C ARG A 289 -2.89 -3.20 17.75
N GLU A 290 -1.87 -2.84 18.51
CA GLU A 290 -1.44 -1.45 18.63
C GLU A 290 -0.61 -0.97 17.43
N SER A 291 0.26 -1.84 16.90
CA SER A 291 1.21 -1.45 15.85
C SER A 291 0.68 -1.62 14.43
N ILE A 292 -0.16 -2.63 14.16
CA ILE A 292 -0.51 -3.03 12.78
C ILE A 292 -2.01 -3.10 12.54
N HIS A 293 -2.78 -3.72 13.45
CA HIS A 293 -4.20 -3.99 13.19
C HIS A 293 -5.02 -2.70 13.07
N ARG A 294 -4.73 -1.69 13.89
CA ARG A 294 -5.34 -0.37 13.73
C ARG A 294 -5.05 0.23 12.38
N SER A 295 -3.80 0.10 11.91
CA SER A 295 -3.38 0.57 10.60
C SER A 295 -4.17 -0.10 9.47
N ILE A 296 -4.37 -1.40 9.51
CA ILE A 296 -5.11 -2.14 8.47
C ILE A 296 -6.61 -1.78 8.43
N LEU A 297 -7.22 -1.51 9.60
CA LEU A 297 -8.66 -1.21 9.67
C LEU A 297 -9.03 0.16 9.10
N TYR A 298 -8.12 1.13 9.15
CA TYR A 298 -8.42 2.54 8.88
C TYR A 298 -7.89 3.05 7.54
N THR A 299 -7.02 2.32 6.83
CA THR A 299 -6.52 2.71 5.51
C THR A 299 -7.29 2.07 4.36
N GLN A 300 -7.96 2.92 3.58
CA GLN A 300 -8.36 2.59 2.20
C GLN A 300 -7.18 2.71 1.22
N SER A 301 -6.16 3.48 1.55
CA SER A 301 -4.86 3.49 0.88
C SER A 301 -3.98 2.46 1.58
N ALA A 302 -4.29 1.19 1.42
CA ALA A 302 -3.49 0.13 2.01
C ALA A 302 -2.07 0.21 1.46
N ASP A 303 -1.28 1.05 2.05
CA ASP A 303 0.14 0.86 2.02
C ASP A 303 0.38 -0.57 2.45
N ASP A 304 1.24 -1.26 1.76
CA ASP A 304 1.48 -2.67 2.00
C ASP A 304 2.27 -2.86 3.31
N TYR A 305 1.67 -2.34 4.44
CA TYR A 305 2.23 -2.55 5.79
C TYR A 305 2.50 -4.02 6.03
N LEU A 306 1.59 -4.89 5.58
CA LEU A 306 1.78 -6.32 5.70
C LEU A 306 2.88 -6.81 4.77
N GLY A 307 2.98 -6.30 3.55
CA GLY A 307 4.06 -6.65 2.63
C GLY A 307 5.43 -6.19 3.12
N LEU A 308 5.54 -4.95 3.60
CA LEU A 308 6.76 -4.43 4.24
C LEU A 308 7.10 -5.23 5.49
N PHE A 309 6.10 -5.51 6.31
CA PHE A 309 6.26 -6.26 7.53
C PHE A 309 6.70 -7.72 7.26
N TYR A 310 6.06 -8.40 6.29
CA TYR A 310 6.49 -9.74 5.87
C TYR A 310 7.83 -9.70 5.13
N GLY A 311 8.12 -8.63 4.37
CA GLY A 311 9.41 -8.42 3.73
C GLY A 311 10.54 -8.42 4.74
N GLU A 312 10.36 -7.75 5.87
CA GLU A 312 11.33 -7.75 6.95
C GLU A 312 11.51 -9.14 7.57
N PHE A 313 10.42 -9.86 7.85
CA PHE A 313 10.54 -11.25 8.34
C PHE A 313 11.27 -12.17 7.37
N MET A 314 11.05 -12.00 6.07
CA MET A 314 11.70 -12.81 5.06
C MET A 314 13.18 -12.43 4.87
N SER A 315 13.55 -11.15 5.08
CA SER A 315 14.94 -10.70 5.01
C SER A 315 15.83 -11.34 6.08
N TYR A 316 15.29 -11.54 7.29
CA TYR A 316 16.00 -12.25 8.36
C TYR A 316 16.16 -13.75 8.10
N SER A 317 15.33 -14.32 7.21
CA SER A 317 15.50 -15.70 6.74
C SER A 317 16.67 -15.85 5.76
N GLY A 318 17.19 -14.75 5.22
CA GLY A 318 18.14 -14.73 4.11
C GLY A 318 19.56 -15.20 4.39
N LYS A 319 19.97 -15.36 5.66
CA LYS A 319 21.26 -16.02 5.96
C LYS A 319 21.19 -17.55 5.78
N ASP A 320 20.01 -18.13 5.96
CA ASP A 320 19.73 -19.54 5.69
C ASP A 320 18.84 -19.74 4.44
N GLY A 321 18.33 -18.65 3.86
CA GLY A 321 17.26 -18.60 2.86
C GLY A 321 17.70 -18.66 1.40
N GLN A 322 18.98 -18.86 1.09
CA GLN A 322 19.42 -19.14 -0.30
C GLN A 322 18.74 -20.40 -0.90
N ASN A 323 18.03 -21.17 -0.10
CA ASN A 323 17.34 -22.38 -0.53
C ASN A 323 15.87 -22.18 -0.92
N LEU A 324 15.26 -21.01 -0.73
CA LEU A 324 13.81 -20.85 -0.98
C LEU A 324 13.45 -20.04 -2.24
N GLY A 325 14.39 -19.26 -2.81
CA GLY A 325 14.15 -18.49 -4.04
C GLY A 325 12.99 -17.48 -3.95
N ILE A 326 12.52 -17.16 -2.74
CA ILE A 326 11.37 -16.28 -2.54
C ILE A 326 11.88 -14.84 -2.46
N VAL A 327 11.50 -14.04 -3.44
CA VAL A 327 11.81 -12.61 -3.49
C VAL A 327 10.50 -11.85 -3.48
N LEU A 328 10.24 -11.09 -2.41
CA LEU A 328 9.05 -10.25 -2.35
C LEU A 328 9.20 -9.04 -3.28
N THR A 329 8.18 -8.79 -4.09
CA THR A 329 8.16 -7.67 -5.02
C THR A 329 7.85 -6.38 -4.27
N PRO A 330 8.70 -5.34 -4.38
CA PRO A 330 8.44 -4.06 -3.72
C PRO A 330 7.15 -3.40 -4.20
N LYS A 331 6.49 -2.65 -3.32
CA LYS A 331 5.20 -1.98 -3.58
C LYS A 331 5.26 -1.08 -4.83
N HIS A 332 6.29 -0.24 -4.97
CA HIS A 332 6.42 0.66 -6.12
C HIS A 332 6.47 -0.11 -7.46
N ILE A 333 6.96 -1.35 -7.47
CA ILE A 333 6.96 -2.22 -8.65
C ILE A 333 5.59 -2.82 -8.90
N THR A 334 4.86 -3.27 -7.86
CA THR A 334 3.51 -3.82 -8.04
C THR A 334 2.52 -2.75 -8.53
N GLU A 335 2.65 -1.52 -8.07
CA GLU A 335 1.90 -0.36 -8.58
C GLU A 335 2.30 0.00 -10.01
N LEU A 336 3.61 -0.01 -10.31
CA LEU A 336 4.12 0.25 -11.66
C LEU A 336 3.57 -0.76 -12.68
N PHE A 337 3.41 -2.03 -12.30
CA PHE A 337 2.78 -3.05 -13.12
C PHE A 337 1.36 -2.68 -13.52
N CYS A 338 0.54 -2.23 -12.56
CA CYS A 338 -0.83 -1.81 -12.83
C CYS A 338 -0.88 -0.64 -13.82
N ASP A 339 0.03 0.32 -13.67
CA ASP A 339 0.09 1.50 -14.53
C ASP A 339 0.60 1.17 -15.93
N LEU A 340 1.68 0.39 -16.06
CA LEU A 340 2.28 0.00 -17.35
C LEU A 340 1.34 -0.87 -18.20
N ILE A 341 0.59 -1.78 -17.55
CA ILE A 341 -0.34 -2.64 -18.25
C ILE A 341 -1.67 -1.95 -18.58
N GLY A 342 -1.91 -0.76 -18.06
CA GLY A 342 -3.17 -0.04 -18.23
C GLY A 342 -4.36 -0.82 -17.68
N LEU A 343 -4.26 -1.26 -16.42
CA LEU A 343 -5.24 -2.12 -15.78
C LEU A 343 -6.61 -1.43 -15.71
N LYS A 344 -7.68 -2.18 -16.01
CA LYS A 344 -9.07 -1.69 -16.06
C LYS A 344 -9.93 -2.39 -15.03
N PRO A 345 -11.02 -1.75 -14.54
CA PRO A 345 -11.94 -2.38 -13.59
C PRO A 345 -12.59 -3.69 -14.09
N THR A 346 -12.66 -3.88 -15.41
CA THR A 346 -13.26 -5.07 -16.04
C THR A 346 -12.28 -6.21 -16.26
N ASP A 347 -10.99 -6.00 -16.03
CA ASP A 347 -9.97 -7.03 -16.24
C ASP A 347 -10.09 -8.18 -15.22
N ARG A 348 -9.62 -9.35 -15.63
CA ARG A 348 -9.43 -10.52 -14.77
C ARG A 348 -7.94 -10.81 -14.69
N VAL A 349 -7.37 -10.72 -13.51
CA VAL A 349 -5.93 -10.79 -13.27
C VAL A 349 -5.53 -12.18 -12.79
N LEU A 350 -4.46 -12.73 -13.38
CA LEU A 350 -3.80 -13.95 -12.92
C LEU A 350 -2.39 -13.62 -12.44
N ASP A 351 -2.08 -14.02 -11.21
CA ASP A 351 -0.72 -14.10 -10.66
C ASP A 351 -0.42 -15.55 -10.30
N PRO A 352 0.32 -16.29 -11.17
CA PRO A 352 0.52 -17.72 -10.96
C PRO A 352 1.67 -18.07 -10.01
N CYS A 353 2.36 -17.06 -9.46
CA CYS A 353 3.40 -17.19 -8.44
C CYS A 353 3.15 -16.15 -7.34
N CYS A 354 1.93 -16.14 -6.79
CA CYS A 354 1.42 -14.98 -6.08
C CYS A 354 2.11 -14.67 -4.73
N GLY A 355 2.89 -15.58 -4.19
CA GLY A 355 3.61 -15.36 -2.94
C GLY A 355 2.69 -14.89 -1.82
N THR A 356 2.87 -13.66 -1.33
CA THR A 356 2.00 -13.02 -0.33
C THR A 356 0.77 -12.30 -0.93
N GLY A 357 0.61 -12.32 -2.25
CA GLY A 357 -0.49 -11.68 -2.97
C GLY A 357 -0.25 -10.22 -3.36
N GLY A 358 0.99 -9.76 -3.38
CA GLY A 358 1.34 -8.34 -3.61
C GLY A 358 0.78 -7.76 -4.91
N PHE A 359 0.92 -8.44 -6.06
CA PHE A 359 0.33 -8.01 -7.34
C PHE A 359 -1.19 -7.98 -7.32
N LEU A 360 -1.83 -8.98 -6.72
CA LEU A 360 -3.29 -9.06 -6.63
C LEU A 360 -3.86 -7.93 -5.77
N ILE A 361 -3.16 -7.57 -4.69
CA ILE A 361 -3.53 -6.45 -3.81
C ILE A 361 -3.40 -5.13 -4.56
N ALA A 362 -2.27 -4.90 -5.24
CA ALA A 362 -2.06 -3.70 -6.05
C ALA A 362 -3.11 -3.59 -7.17
N ALA A 363 -3.40 -4.70 -7.86
CA ALA A 363 -4.44 -4.77 -8.88
C ALA A 363 -5.82 -4.44 -8.31
N MET A 364 -6.18 -5.01 -7.16
CA MET A 364 -7.46 -4.73 -6.48
C MET A 364 -7.61 -3.23 -6.19
N HIS A 365 -6.59 -2.60 -5.63
CA HIS A 365 -6.63 -1.16 -5.31
C HIS A 365 -6.72 -0.31 -6.57
N SER A 366 -5.90 -0.60 -7.57
CA SER A 366 -5.91 0.12 -8.85
C SER A 366 -7.29 0.04 -9.55
N MET A 367 -7.89 -1.15 -9.57
CA MET A 367 -9.21 -1.37 -10.19
C MET A 367 -10.34 -0.69 -9.38
N LEU A 368 -10.33 -0.80 -8.05
CA LEU A 368 -11.32 -0.17 -7.18
C LEU A 368 -11.28 1.36 -7.24
N ALA A 369 -10.10 1.96 -7.36
CA ALA A 369 -9.93 3.41 -7.49
C ALA A 369 -10.58 3.98 -8.77
N GLN A 370 -10.75 3.15 -9.80
CA GLN A 370 -11.28 3.55 -11.10
C GLN A 370 -12.82 3.42 -11.22
N THR A 371 -13.51 2.83 -10.23
CA THR A 371 -14.96 2.62 -10.30
C THR A 371 -15.68 2.97 -9.02
N LYS A 372 -16.86 3.60 -9.15
CA LYS A 372 -17.79 3.87 -8.06
C LYS A 372 -19.00 2.91 -8.08
N ASP A 373 -19.11 2.04 -9.08
CA ASP A 373 -20.19 1.05 -9.17
C ASP A 373 -20.00 -0.06 -8.13
N ALA A 374 -20.93 -0.18 -7.19
CA ALA A 374 -20.89 -1.17 -6.12
C ALA A 374 -20.90 -2.64 -6.63
N ASN A 375 -21.55 -2.92 -7.76
CA ASN A 375 -21.55 -4.26 -8.36
C ASN A 375 -20.19 -4.58 -8.95
N GLN A 376 -19.57 -3.61 -9.66
CA GLN A 376 -18.22 -3.75 -10.21
C GLN A 376 -17.19 -3.92 -9.08
N GLN A 377 -17.28 -3.12 -8.02
CA GLN A 377 -16.41 -3.26 -6.85
C GLN A 377 -16.53 -4.64 -6.18
N ARG A 378 -17.77 -5.17 -6.12
CA ARG A 378 -18.00 -6.52 -5.60
C ARG A 378 -17.39 -7.60 -6.51
N SER A 379 -17.54 -7.46 -7.83
CA SER A 379 -16.95 -8.38 -8.81
C SER A 379 -15.41 -8.37 -8.73
N ILE A 380 -14.78 -7.19 -8.66
CA ILE A 380 -13.34 -7.07 -8.48
C ILE A 380 -12.88 -7.87 -7.27
N ARG A 381 -13.49 -7.65 -6.09
CA ARG A 381 -13.08 -8.34 -4.85
C ARG A 381 -13.34 -9.84 -4.84
N LYS A 382 -14.33 -10.34 -5.58
CA LYS A 382 -14.80 -11.73 -5.44
C LYS A 382 -14.47 -12.64 -6.61
N GLU A 383 -14.24 -12.08 -7.81
CA GLU A 383 -14.27 -12.87 -9.04
C GLU A 383 -13.11 -12.59 -10.00
N GLN A 384 -12.47 -11.41 -9.90
CA GLN A 384 -11.56 -10.95 -10.94
C GLN A 384 -10.07 -11.12 -10.62
N LEU A 385 -9.72 -11.51 -9.39
CA LEU A 385 -8.34 -11.65 -8.94
C LEU A 385 -8.04 -13.12 -8.65
N MET A 386 -7.16 -13.72 -9.43
CA MET A 386 -6.78 -15.13 -9.32
C MET A 386 -5.31 -15.27 -9.01
N GLY A 387 -4.99 -16.08 -8.02
CA GLY A 387 -3.61 -16.39 -7.65
C GLY A 387 -3.36 -17.88 -7.54
N ILE A 388 -2.15 -18.28 -7.88
CA ILE A 388 -1.66 -19.64 -7.66
C ILE A 388 -0.41 -19.56 -6.82
N GLU A 389 -0.31 -20.41 -5.80
CA GLU A 389 0.87 -20.51 -4.94
C GLU A 389 1.12 -21.98 -4.59
N LEU A 390 2.37 -22.40 -4.79
CA LEU A 390 2.79 -23.77 -4.57
C LEU A 390 2.92 -24.11 -3.08
N GLN A 391 3.49 -23.16 -2.30
CA GLN A 391 3.84 -23.41 -0.91
C GLN A 391 2.67 -23.16 0.04
N ASP A 392 2.31 -24.14 0.84
CA ASP A 392 1.14 -24.12 1.73
C ASP A 392 1.13 -22.94 2.70
N TYR A 393 2.28 -22.60 3.30
CA TYR A 393 2.36 -21.48 4.23
C TYR A 393 2.23 -20.12 3.53
N MET A 394 2.83 -19.94 2.34
CA MET A 394 2.69 -18.71 1.54
C MET A 394 1.26 -18.54 1.04
N PHE A 395 0.66 -19.62 0.55
CA PHE A 395 -0.76 -19.66 0.19
C PHE A 395 -1.68 -19.23 1.34
N THR A 396 -1.37 -19.67 2.57
CA THR A 396 -2.11 -19.29 3.77
C THR A 396 -1.95 -17.80 4.06
N ILE A 397 -0.73 -17.26 3.95
CA ILE A 397 -0.43 -15.84 4.13
C ILE A 397 -1.16 -15.00 3.06
N ALA A 398 -1.05 -15.38 1.79
CA ALA A 398 -1.74 -14.69 0.69
C ALA A 398 -3.26 -14.66 0.91
N THR A 399 -3.85 -15.80 1.29
CA THR A 399 -5.29 -15.88 1.56
C THR A 399 -5.68 -14.97 2.72
N THR A 400 -4.88 -14.94 3.78
CA THR A 400 -5.10 -14.04 4.93
C THR A 400 -5.03 -12.58 4.51
N ASN A 401 -4.02 -12.21 3.73
CA ASN A 401 -3.83 -10.86 3.23
C ASN A 401 -5.04 -10.38 2.40
N MET A 402 -5.54 -11.24 1.51
CA MET A 402 -6.73 -10.93 0.71
C MET A 402 -7.98 -10.78 1.59
N ILE A 403 -8.19 -11.68 2.56
CA ILE A 403 -9.31 -11.61 3.50
C ILE A 403 -9.27 -10.31 4.32
N LEU A 404 -8.12 -9.94 4.85
CA LEU A 404 -7.95 -8.71 5.64
C LEU A 404 -8.31 -7.45 4.85
N ARG A 405 -8.15 -7.47 3.53
CA ARG A 405 -8.50 -6.37 2.61
C ARG A 405 -9.90 -6.47 2.00
N GLY A 406 -10.72 -7.38 2.50
CA GLY A 406 -12.14 -7.48 2.14
C GLY A 406 -12.45 -8.35 0.93
N ASP A 407 -11.47 -9.12 0.43
CA ASP A 407 -11.73 -10.22 -0.50
C ASP A 407 -12.35 -11.40 0.26
N GLY A 408 -13.68 -11.55 0.14
CA GLY A 408 -14.42 -12.56 0.88
C GLY A 408 -14.38 -13.98 0.32
N LYS A 409 -13.83 -14.22 -0.88
CA LYS A 409 -13.82 -15.55 -1.49
C LYS A 409 -12.45 -16.03 -1.92
N SER A 410 -11.49 -15.14 -2.03
CA SER A 410 -10.13 -15.41 -2.49
C SER A 410 -10.04 -16.54 -3.54
N ASN A 411 -9.96 -16.14 -4.83
CA ASN A 411 -9.72 -17.09 -5.92
C ASN A 411 -8.22 -17.48 -5.96
N LEU A 412 -7.67 -17.76 -4.79
CA LEU A 412 -6.33 -18.29 -4.65
C LEU A 412 -6.39 -19.81 -4.68
N HIS A 413 -5.45 -20.40 -5.38
CA HIS A 413 -5.31 -21.84 -5.58
C HIS A 413 -3.94 -22.30 -5.11
N ASN A 414 -3.89 -23.49 -4.51
CA ASN A 414 -2.65 -24.05 -4.01
C ASN A 414 -2.30 -25.32 -4.77
N PHE A 415 -1.53 -25.15 -5.82
CA PHE A 415 -0.99 -26.22 -6.65
C PHE A 415 0.25 -25.73 -7.43
N ASP A 416 0.95 -26.66 -8.08
CA ASP A 416 2.08 -26.32 -8.94
C ASP A 416 1.58 -25.77 -10.28
N PHE A 417 1.87 -24.51 -10.57
CA PHE A 417 1.47 -23.82 -11.79
C PHE A 417 1.98 -24.53 -13.05
N LEU A 418 3.23 -24.99 -13.05
CA LEU A 418 3.84 -25.65 -14.19
C LEU A 418 3.31 -27.09 -14.43
N ALA A 419 2.79 -27.73 -13.39
CA ALA A 419 2.20 -29.06 -13.49
C ALA A 419 0.78 -29.04 -14.07
N GLU A 420 0.11 -27.88 -14.09
CA GLU A 420 -1.23 -27.75 -14.64
C GLU A 420 -1.17 -27.32 -16.12
N SER A 421 -2.08 -27.84 -16.94
CA SER A 421 -2.13 -27.50 -18.36
C SER A 421 -2.53 -26.04 -18.59
N ALA A 422 -1.74 -25.28 -19.34
CA ALA A 422 -2.04 -23.89 -19.70
C ALA A 422 -3.41 -23.75 -20.37
N SER A 423 -3.78 -24.66 -21.28
CA SER A 423 -5.09 -24.65 -21.96
C SER A 423 -6.26 -24.91 -21.01
N LYS A 424 -6.04 -25.63 -19.90
CA LYS A 424 -7.05 -25.81 -18.84
C LYS A 424 -7.19 -24.52 -18.04
N LEU A 425 -6.08 -23.91 -17.61
CA LEU A 425 -6.08 -22.65 -16.89
C LEU A 425 -6.76 -21.55 -17.70
N GLN A 426 -6.44 -21.43 -18.99
CA GLN A 426 -7.07 -20.48 -19.91
C GLN A 426 -8.60 -20.64 -19.94
N LYS A 427 -9.08 -21.89 -20.07
CA LYS A 427 -10.52 -22.20 -20.15
C LYS A 427 -11.26 -22.05 -18.85
N GLU A 428 -10.62 -22.25 -17.71
CA GLU A 428 -11.26 -22.17 -16.40
C GLU A 428 -11.21 -20.75 -15.81
N MET A 429 -10.11 -20.03 -16.01
CA MET A 429 -9.88 -18.74 -15.38
C MET A 429 -10.27 -17.54 -16.25
N HIS A 430 -10.18 -17.62 -17.57
CA HIS A 430 -10.49 -16.56 -18.53
C HIS A 430 -9.82 -15.21 -18.17
N CYS A 431 -8.53 -15.25 -17.80
CA CYS A 431 -7.81 -14.06 -17.39
C CYS A 431 -7.40 -13.21 -18.59
N THR A 432 -7.61 -11.88 -18.49
CA THR A 432 -7.28 -10.87 -19.51
C THR A 432 -6.00 -10.14 -19.21
N VAL A 433 -5.46 -10.31 -17.98
CA VAL A 433 -4.18 -9.74 -17.55
C VAL A 433 -3.41 -10.79 -16.76
N GLY A 434 -2.13 -10.97 -17.10
CA GLY A 434 -1.17 -11.75 -16.31
C GLY A 434 -0.14 -10.84 -15.66
N MET A 435 0.12 -11.06 -14.37
CA MET A 435 1.18 -10.39 -13.62
C MET A 435 2.00 -11.44 -12.90
N MET A 436 3.33 -11.40 -12.99
CA MET A 436 4.13 -12.45 -12.37
C MET A 436 5.54 -11.97 -11.97
N ASN A 437 5.98 -12.44 -10.83
CA ASN A 437 7.37 -12.51 -10.41
C ASN A 437 7.67 -13.99 -10.13
N PRO A 438 8.23 -14.75 -11.10
CA PRO A 438 8.48 -16.18 -10.92
C PRO A 438 9.63 -16.42 -9.94
N PRO A 439 9.77 -17.63 -9.38
CA PRO A 439 10.92 -17.97 -8.58
C PRO A 439 12.21 -17.95 -9.42
N TYR A 440 13.28 -17.32 -8.88
CA TYR A 440 14.53 -17.15 -9.62
C TYR A 440 15.49 -18.32 -9.42
N SER A 441 16.34 -18.56 -10.44
CA SER A 441 17.47 -19.50 -10.42
C SER A 441 17.09 -20.95 -10.12
N GLN A 442 15.89 -21.38 -10.50
CA GLN A 442 15.45 -22.77 -10.36
C GLN A 442 15.65 -23.58 -11.63
N GLY A 443 15.74 -22.92 -12.79
CA GLY A 443 15.97 -23.56 -14.07
C GLY A 443 17.39 -24.11 -14.22
N SER A 444 17.49 -25.26 -14.88
CA SER A 444 18.76 -25.90 -15.23
C SER A 444 18.64 -26.64 -16.56
N LYS A 445 19.75 -27.22 -17.03
CA LYS A 445 19.71 -28.07 -18.24
C LYS A 445 18.84 -29.31 -18.06
N ASP A 446 18.74 -29.80 -16.81
CA ASP A 446 17.96 -30.98 -16.45
C ASP A 446 16.49 -30.64 -16.17
N ASP A 447 16.23 -29.39 -15.76
CA ASP A 447 14.90 -28.83 -15.47
C ASP A 447 14.65 -27.54 -16.27
N PRO A 448 14.53 -27.61 -17.62
CA PRO A 448 14.41 -26.41 -18.46
C PRO A 448 13.09 -25.67 -18.28
N ASP A 449 12.04 -26.34 -17.86
CA ASP A 449 10.71 -25.76 -17.64
C ASP A 449 10.69 -24.80 -16.42
N LYS A 450 11.75 -24.82 -15.61
CA LYS A 450 11.92 -23.93 -14.45
C LYS A 450 12.76 -22.69 -14.72
N TYR A 451 13.16 -22.42 -15.97
CA TYR A 451 13.69 -21.12 -16.33
C TYR A 451 12.61 -20.05 -16.23
N GLU A 452 12.95 -18.86 -15.80
CA GLU A 452 12.00 -17.74 -15.65
C GLU A 452 11.29 -17.41 -16.98
N ILE A 453 12.00 -17.57 -18.11
CA ILE A 453 11.41 -17.39 -19.44
C ILE A 453 10.40 -18.51 -19.79
N ALA A 454 10.57 -19.73 -19.26
CA ALA A 454 9.60 -20.81 -19.42
C ALA A 454 8.34 -20.58 -18.58
N PHE A 455 8.47 -20.07 -17.36
CA PHE A 455 7.33 -19.58 -16.58
C PHE A 455 6.55 -18.50 -17.34
N THR A 456 7.28 -17.61 -18.02
CA THR A 456 6.67 -16.55 -18.84
C THR A 456 5.88 -17.14 -20.01
N GLU A 457 6.44 -18.09 -20.76
CA GLU A 457 5.74 -18.79 -21.84
C GLU A 457 4.47 -19.47 -21.32
N HIS A 458 4.56 -20.23 -20.22
CA HIS A 458 3.42 -20.92 -19.63
C HIS A 458 2.33 -19.95 -19.14
N LEU A 459 2.71 -18.78 -18.60
CA LEU A 459 1.75 -17.72 -18.26
C LEU A 459 1.03 -17.24 -19.52
N LEU A 460 1.76 -16.91 -20.58
CA LEU A 460 1.18 -16.40 -21.82
C LEU A 460 0.18 -17.38 -22.44
N ASP A 461 0.53 -18.68 -22.45
CA ASP A 461 -0.35 -19.76 -22.92
C ASP A 461 -1.60 -19.95 -22.02
N SER A 462 -1.52 -19.55 -20.75
CA SER A 462 -2.61 -19.67 -19.78
C SER A 462 -3.61 -18.50 -19.82
N LEU A 463 -3.32 -17.45 -20.59
CA LEU A 463 -4.18 -16.27 -20.69
C LEU A 463 -5.13 -16.35 -21.87
N SER A 464 -6.19 -15.55 -21.85
CA SER A 464 -7.08 -15.37 -23.00
C SER A 464 -6.34 -14.78 -24.19
N GLU A 465 -6.84 -14.99 -25.39
CA GLU A 465 -6.33 -14.32 -26.60
C GLU A 465 -6.44 -12.78 -26.42
N ASP A 466 -5.46 -12.05 -26.94
CA ASP A 466 -5.29 -10.59 -26.76
C ASP A 466 -5.10 -10.13 -25.29
N ALA A 467 -4.89 -11.05 -24.35
CA ALA A 467 -4.60 -10.69 -22.98
C ALA A 467 -3.23 -10.01 -22.84
N ARG A 468 -3.13 -9.08 -21.93
CA ARG A 468 -1.88 -8.37 -21.63
C ARG A 468 -1.14 -9.08 -20.50
N ALA A 469 0.15 -9.29 -20.66
CA ALA A 469 0.97 -9.88 -19.62
C ALA A 469 2.18 -9.00 -19.29
N ILE A 470 2.52 -8.94 -18.02
CA ILE A 470 3.66 -8.19 -17.51
C ILE A 470 4.39 -9.05 -16.47
N VAL A 471 5.68 -9.24 -16.68
CA VAL A 471 6.50 -10.09 -15.81
C VAL A 471 7.77 -9.35 -15.38
N ILE A 472 8.23 -9.59 -14.15
CA ILE A 472 9.54 -9.14 -13.69
C ILE A 472 10.46 -10.36 -13.57
N ILE A 473 11.54 -10.34 -14.32
CA ILE A 473 12.50 -11.46 -14.42
C ILE A 473 13.93 -10.94 -14.46
N PRO A 474 14.94 -11.76 -14.17
CA PRO A 474 16.33 -11.39 -14.38
C PRO A 474 16.62 -11.01 -15.84
N GLN A 475 17.45 -9.99 -16.07
CA GLN A 475 17.89 -9.61 -17.42
C GLN A 475 18.48 -10.80 -18.19
N SER A 476 19.13 -11.74 -17.50
CA SER A 476 19.66 -12.96 -18.10
C SER A 476 18.61 -13.82 -18.82
N SER A 477 17.36 -13.78 -18.37
CA SER A 477 16.27 -14.55 -18.96
C SER A 477 15.85 -14.02 -20.34
N VAL A 478 15.95 -12.70 -20.55
CA VAL A 478 15.64 -12.07 -21.85
C VAL A 478 16.85 -12.03 -22.78
N THR A 479 18.08 -12.14 -22.27
CA THR A 479 19.27 -12.30 -23.13
C THR A 479 19.32 -13.69 -23.79
N GLY A 480 18.87 -14.73 -23.08
CA GLY A 480 18.85 -16.10 -23.59
C GLY A 480 20.26 -16.70 -23.68
N LYS A 481 20.87 -17.00 -22.52
CA LYS A 481 22.22 -17.55 -22.43
C LYS A 481 22.38 -18.95 -23.02
N THR A 482 21.33 -19.77 -22.93
CA THR A 482 21.35 -21.17 -23.36
C THR A 482 20.57 -21.36 -24.66
N THR A 483 20.89 -22.44 -25.39
CA THR A 483 20.11 -22.84 -26.58
C THR A 483 18.63 -23.07 -26.23
N THR A 484 18.37 -23.57 -25.03
CA THR A 484 17.00 -23.82 -24.54
C THR A 484 16.24 -22.51 -24.36
N GLU A 485 16.81 -21.51 -23.64
CA GLU A 485 16.19 -20.21 -23.46
C GLU A 485 15.93 -19.50 -24.80
N LYS A 486 16.88 -19.57 -25.75
CA LYS A 486 16.69 -19.05 -27.11
C LYS A 486 15.56 -19.77 -27.85
N GLY A 487 15.42 -21.07 -27.64
CA GLY A 487 14.30 -21.87 -28.18
C GLY A 487 12.96 -21.39 -27.63
N ILE A 488 12.87 -21.14 -26.33
CA ILE A 488 11.66 -20.62 -25.65
C ILE A 488 11.32 -19.22 -26.18
N LYS A 489 12.29 -18.30 -26.24
CA LYS A 489 12.10 -16.96 -26.82
C LYS A 489 11.54 -17.01 -28.25
N ARG A 490 12.08 -17.89 -29.08
CA ARG A 490 11.58 -18.09 -30.44
C ARG A 490 10.14 -18.62 -30.44
N ASN A 491 9.81 -19.52 -29.54
CA ASN A 491 8.44 -20.04 -29.41
C ASN A 491 7.47 -19.00 -28.89
N ILE A 492 7.88 -18.17 -27.93
CA ILE A 492 7.11 -17.01 -27.45
C ILE A 492 6.74 -16.11 -28.63
N LEU A 493 7.69 -15.65 -29.44
CA LEU A 493 7.41 -14.77 -30.60
C LEU A 493 6.56 -15.42 -31.68
N LYS A 494 6.57 -16.75 -31.76
CA LYS A 494 5.72 -17.48 -32.69
C LYS A 494 4.23 -17.45 -32.30
N HIS A 495 3.92 -17.37 -31.02
CA HIS A 495 2.55 -17.47 -30.51
C HIS A 495 2.07 -16.19 -29.80
N HIS A 496 2.98 -15.35 -29.36
CA HIS A 496 2.70 -14.13 -28.57
C HIS A 496 3.52 -12.94 -29.07
N THR A 497 3.09 -11.74 -28.71
CA THR A 497 3.76 -10.50 -29.11
C THR A 497 4.51 -9.90 -27.94
N LEU A 498 5.80 -9.60 -28.12
CA LEU A 498 6.56 -8.73 -27.21
C LEU A 498 6.20 -7.26 -27.48
N GLU A 499 5.78 -6.53 -26.47
CA GLU A 499 5.52 -5.08 -26.55
C GLU A 499 6.76 -4.26 -26.21
N GLY A 500 7.53 -4.72 -25.23
CA GLY A 500 8.78 -4.08 -24.85
C GLY A 500 9.38 -4.64 -23.57
N VAL A 501 10.60 -4.17 -23.27
CA VAL A 501 11.34 -4.51 -22.06
C VAL A 501 11.89 -3.26 -21.39
N ILE A 502 11.76 -3.20 -20.07
CA ILE A 502 12.19 -2.07 -19.23
C ILE A 502 13.25 -2.59 -18.27
N THR A 503 14.48 -2.12 -18.39
CA THR A 503 15.57 -2.41 -17.46
C THR A 503 15.35 -1.63 -16.18
N LEU A 504 15.40 -2.29 -15.03
CA LEU A 504 15.16 -1.68 -13.72
C LEU A 504 16.43 -1.42 -12.95
N ASN A 505 16.30 -0.63 -11.88
CA ASN A 505 17.32 -0.39 -10.88
C ASN A 505 17.86 -1.73 -10.33
N ASN A 506 19.18 -1.89 -10.32
CA ASN A 506 19.84 -3.11 -9.84
C ASN A 506 19.59 -3.37 -8.34
N ASN A 507 19.15 -2.37 -7.60
CA ASN A 507 18.79 -2.48 -6.19
C ASN A 507 17.28 -2.71 -5.98
N THR A 508 16.47 -2.87 -7.03
CA THR A 508 15.02 -3.14 -6.90
C THR A 508 14.74 -4.29 -5.93
N PHE A 509 15.55 -5.36 -6.00
CA PHE A 509 15.54 -6.45 -5.03
C PHE A 509 16.77 -6.36 -4.13
N TYR A 510 16.79 -5.37 -3.25
CA TYR A 510 17.90 -5.12 -2.33
C TYR A 510 18.30 -6.38 -1.56
N GLY A 511 19.59 -6.69 -1.58
CA GLY A 511 20.16 -7.87 -0.92
C GLY A 511 20.09 -9.19 -1.69
N VAL A 512 19.40 -9.25 -2.84
CA VAL A 512 19.28 -10.48 -3.66
C VAL A 512 20.35 -10.56 -4.74
N GLY A 513 20.91 -9.43 -5.20
CA GLY A 513 21.98 -9.39 -6.19
C GLY A 513 21.54 -9.76 -7.62
N THR A 514 20.26 -9.58 -7.94
CA THR A 514 19.71 -9.85 -9.27
C THR A 514 19.48 -8.51 -10.00
N ASN A 515 19.84 -8.45 -11.28
CA ASN A 515 19.53 -7.32 -12.16
C ASN A 515 18.19 -7.59 -12.84
N PRO A 516 17.08 -6.97 -12.40
CA PRO A 516 15.76 -7.27 -12.95
C PRO A 516 15.43 -6.46 -14.19
N CYS A 517 14.51 -6.97 -14.98
CA CYS A 517 13.79 -6.21 -16.00
C CYS A 517 12.32 -6.58 -16.00
N ILE A 518 11.49 -5.66 -16.48
CA ILE A 518 10.07 -5.90 -16.77
C ILE A 518 9.94 -6.21 -18.24
N ALA A 519 9.27 -7.32 -18.60
CA ALA A 519 8.90 -7.64 -19.98
C ALA A 519 7.37 -7.63 -20.10
N ILE A 520 6.87 -7.02 -21.18
CA ILE A 520 5.44 -6.81 -21.42
C ILE A 520 5.07 -7.48 -22.74
N PHE A 521 3.97 -8.25 -22.72
CA PHE A 521 3.51 -9.06 -23.83
C PHE A 521 2.02 -8.91 -24.10
N THR A 522 1.62 -9.25 -25.33
CA THR A 522 0.25 -9.59 -25.72
C THR A 522 0.17 -11.08 -26.00
N ALA A 523 -0.69 -11.79 -25.27
CA ALA A 523 -0.83 -13.24 -25.35
C ALA A 523 -1.69 -13.68 -26.53
N GLY A 524 -1.39 -14.85 -27.11
CA GLY A 524 -2.19 -15.46 -28.16
C GLY A 524 -2.09 -14.81 -29.56
N VAL A 525 -1.26 -13.79 -29.72
CA VAL A 525 -1.07 -13.05 -30.97
C VAL A 525 0.37 -13.20 -31.42
N PRO A 526 0.65 -13.92 -32.56
CA PRO A 526 2.00 -14.03 -33.09
C PRO A 526 2.68 -12.68 -33.32
N HIS A 527 3.97 -12.57 -32.99
CA HIS A 527 4.71 -11.31 -33.11
C HIS A 527 4.87 -10.90 -34.59
N PRO A 528 4.34 -9.74 -35.01
CA PRO A 528 4.47 -9.26 -36.38
C PRO A 528 5.92 -8.83 -36.67
N LYS A 529 6.50 -9.21 -37.79
CA LYS A 529 7.90 -8.90 -38.15
C LYS A 529 8.24 -7.42 -38.15
N GLU A 530 7.28 -6.56 -38.51
CA GLU A 530 7.46 -5.11 -38.59
C GLU A 530 7.08 -4.39 -37.27
N LYS A 531 6.68 -5.14 -36.26
CA LYS A 531 6.33 -4.58 -34.96
C LYS A 531 7.57 -4.04 -34.29
N LYS A 532 7.53 -2.77 -33.94
CA LYS A 532 8.55 -2.17 -33.07
C LYS A 532 8.20 -2.38 -31.60
N CYS A 533 9.20 -2.80 -30.85
CA CYS A 533 9.15 -2.95 -29.39
C CYS A 533 9.88 -1.79 -28.73
N LYS A 534 9.44 -1.42 -27.55
CA LYS A 534 10.10 -0.39 -26.72
C LYS A 534 11.11 -1.02 -25.77
N PHE A 535 12.34 -0.56 -25.82
CA PHE A 535 13.40 -0.94 -24.89
C PHE A 535 13.79 0.28 -24.08
N ILE A 536 13.53 0.24 -22.76
CA ILE A 536 13.65 1.38 -21.88
C ILE A 536 14.71 1.11 -20.81
N ASN A 537 15.59 2.07 -20.59
CA ASN A 537 16.49 2.10 -19.46
C ASN A 537 15.86 2.90 -18.31
N PHE A 538 15.38 2.20 -17.27
CA PHE A 538 14.78 2.78 -16.08
C PHE A 538 15.59 2.42 -14.81
N GLU A 539 16.93 2.35 -14.95
CA GLU A 539 17.81 2.11 -13.81
C GLU A 539 17.80 3.27 -12.80
N ASP A 540 17.59 4.50 -13.28
CA ASP A 540 17.34 5.68 -12.43
C ASP A 540 15.84 5.86 -12.22
N ASP A 541 15.30 5.11 -11.29
CA ASP A 541 13.87 5.12 -10.93
C ASP A 541 13.55 6.07 -9.76
N GLY A 542 14.53 6.80 -9.22
CA GLY A 542 14.39 7.69 -8.09
C GLY A 542 14.49 7.00 -6.72
N PHE A 543 14.79 5.69 -6.69
CA PHE A 543 15.05 4.98 -5.44
C PHE A 543 16.56 4.76 -5.23
N ILE A 544 17.00 4.97 -3.99
CA ILE A 544 18.39 4.78 -3.57
C ILE A 544 18.46 3.90 -2.33
N VAL A 545 19.60 3.23 -2.15
CA VAL A 545 19.84 2.42 -0.95
C VAL A 545 20.27 3.32 0.21
N ALA A 546 19.43 3.39 1.24
CA ALA A 546 19.78 4.03 2.51
C ALA A 546 20.30 2.99 3.51
N LYS A 547 21.40 3.31 4.19
CA LYS A 547 22.04 2.42 5.16
C LYS A 547 21.04 2.07 6.28
N HIS A 548 20.86 0.78 6.55
CA HIS A 548 19.95 0.22 7.57
C HIS A 548 18.42 0.42 7.31
N VAL A 549 18.05 1.01 6.17
CA VAL A 549 16.62 1.25 5.82
C VAL A 549 16.21 0.47 4.57
N GLY A 550 17.15 0.16 3.68
CA GLY A 550 16.87 -0.45 2.37
C GLY A 550 16.61 0.60 1.29
N LEU A 551 15.70 0.32 0.40
CA LEU A 551 15.37 1.18 -0.75
C LEU A 551 14.45 2.32 -0.29
N VAL A 552 14.82 3.57 -0.56
CA VAL A 552 14.06 4.77 -0.21
C VAL A 552 13.93 5.70 -1.41
N ASP A 553 12.78 6.37 -1.54
CA ASP A 553 12.57 7.44 -2.52
C ASP A 553 13.48 8.65 -2.19
N ASN A 554 14.27 9.08 -3.17
CA ASN A 554 15.12 10.27 -3.06
C ASN A 554 14.38 11.59 -3.33
N GLY A 555 13.03 11.52 -3.48
CA GLY A 555 12.16 12.63 -3.80
C GLY A 555 11.88 12.82 -5.30
N THR A 556 12.42 11.97 -6.17
CA THR A 556 12.22 12.06 -7.64
C THR A 556 11.45 10.89 -8.23
N ALA A 557 11.15 9.84 -7.44
CA ALA A 557 10.55 8.61 -7.94
C ALA A 557 9.22 8.85 -8.66
N LYS A 558 8.38 9.76 -8.17
CA LYS A 558 7.11 10.12 -8.80
C LYS A 558 7.30 10.71 -10.20
N ASP A 559 8.24 11.63 -10.37
CA ASP A 559 8.50 12.29 -11.65
C ASP A 559 9.15 11.32 -12.64
N ARG A 560 10.08 10.47 -12.16
CA ARG A 560 10.69 9.40 -12.96
C ARG A 560 9.65 8.40 -13.45
N LYS A 561 8.77 7.94 -12.57
CA LYS A 561 7.65 7.06 -12.93
C LYS A 561 6.74 7.72 -13.98
N GLN A 562 6.37 9.00 -13.79
CA GLN A 562 5.52 9.71 -14.73
C GLN A 562 6.18 9.83 -16.11
N HIS A 563 7.47 10.14 -16.15
CA HIS A 563 8.24 10.20 -17.39
C HIS A 563 8.23 8.83 -18.12
N LEU A 564 8.50 7.74 -17.39
CA LEU A 564 8.43 6.38 -17.93
C LEU A 564 7.06 6.10 -18.56
N LEU A 565 5.98 6.41 -17.86
CA LEU A 565 4.61 6.16 -18.34
C LEU A 565 4.28 7.01 -19.59
N ASP A 566 4.72 8.25 -19.62
CA ASP A 566 4.49 9.13 -20.78
C ASP A 566 5.24 8.64 -22.03
N VAL A 567 6.46 8.14 -21.87
CA VAL A 567 7.23 7.48 -22.95
C VAL A 567 6.58 6.14 -23.35
N TRP A 568 6.20 5.30 -22.37
CA TRP A 568 5.57 4.03 -22.63
C TRP A 568 4.30 4.14 -23.45
N TYR A 569 3.44 5.09 -23.09
CA TYR A 569 2.19 5.34 -23.80
C TYR A 569 2.34 6.25 -25.04
N GLY A 570 3.56 6.64 -25.41
CA GLY A 570 3.83 7.45 -26.60
C GLY A 570 3.29 8.87 -26.52
N LYS A 571 3.13 9.43 -25.32
CA LYS A 571 2.71 10.83 -25.13
C LYS A 571 3.86 11.80 -25.37
N ILE A 572 5.08 11.36 -25.13
CA ILE A 572 6.32 12.10 -25.36
C ILE A 572 7.34 11.20 -26.08
N GLU A 573 8.18 11.81 -26.90
CA GLU A 573 9.37 11.15 -27.44
C GLU A 573 10.50 11.26 -26.40
N ALA A 574 11.31 10.20 -26.29
CA ALA A 574 12.45 10.17 -25.41
C ALA A 574 13.75 10.05 -26.20
N GLU A 575 14.85 10.50 -25.60
CA GLU A 575 16.19 10.29 -26.14
C GLU A 575 16.50 8.79 -26.21
N SER A 576 17.29 8.37 -27.19
CA SER A 576 17.70 6.99 -27.38
C SER A 576 18.42 6.38 -26.17
N LYS A 577 19.06 7.22 -25.34
CA LYS A 577 19.65 6.84 -24.06
C LYS A 577 18.61 6.32 -23.05
N PHE A 578 17.35 6.78 -23.16
CA PHE A 578 16.26 6.32 -22.29
C PHE A 578 15.40 5.27 -22.96
N CYS A 579 15.01 5.44 -24.25
CA CYS A 579 14.13 4.53 -24.95
C CYS A 579 14.58 4.33 -26.40
N VAL A 580 14.69 3.08 -26.83
CA VAL A 580 14.87 2.70 -28.24
C VAL A 580 13.63 1.94 -28.71
N GLU A 581 13.09 2.33 -29.87
CA GLU A 581 12.01 1.59 -30.54
C GLU A 581 12.54 0.92 -31.79
N THR A 582 12.52 -0.41 -31.83
CA THR A 582 13.03 -1.19 -32.95
C THR A 582 12.30 -2.52 -33.11
N THR A 583 12.39 -3.11 -34.30
CA THR A 583 12.00 -4.49 -34.55
C THR A 583 12.99 -5.44 -33.87
N ILE A 584 12.58 -6.67 -33.60
CA ILE A 584 13.37 -7.66 -32.87
C ILE A 584 13.55 -8.94 -33.67
N ASP A 585 14.67 -9.63 -33.39
CA ASP A 585 14.89 -11.02 -33.75
C ASP A 585 14.81 -11.92 -32.51
N PRO A 586 14.33 -13.16 -32.60
CA PRO A 586 14.36 -14.12 -31.48
C PRO A 586 15.75 -14.34 -30.86
N GLU A 587 16.80 -14.16 -31.63
CA GLU A 587 18.18 -14.34 -31.18
C GLU A 587 18.78 -13.11 -30.49
N ASP A 588 18.12 -11.95 -30.61
CA ASP A 588 18.58 -10.71 -29.98
C ASP A 588 18.52 -10.80 -28.45
N GLU A 589 19.34 -10.01 -27.77
CA GLU A 589 19.19 -9.76 -26.33
C GLU A 589 18.11 -8.68 -26.15
N TRP A 590 16.93 -9.05 -25.63
CA TRP A 590 15.82 -8.11 -25.51
C TRP A 590 16.04 -7.11 -24.37
N LEU A 591 17.08 -6.28 -24.47
CA LEU A 591 17.46 -5.25 -23.50
C LEU A 591 17.77 -3.94 -24.21
N HIS A 592 17.54 -2.83 -23.53
CA HIS A 592 17.89 -1.50 -24.02
C HIS A 592 19.38 -1.42 -24.42
N SER A 593 20.27 -1.95 -23.61
CA SER A 593 21.72 -1.95 -23.85
C SER A 593 22.17 -2.66 -25.13
N PHE A 594 21.36 -3.60 -25.65
CA PHE A 594 21.64 -4.30 -26.91
C PHE A 594 21.32 -3.43 -28.13
N TYR A 595 20.24 -2.62 -28.05
CA TYR A 595 19.78 -1.81 -29.18
C TYR A 595 20.25 -0.36 -29.10
N TYR A 596 20.72 0.09 -27.95
CA TYR A 596 21.20 1.45 -27.76
C TYR A 596 22.62 1.58 -28.33
N PHE A 597 22.78 2.44 -29.31
CA PHE A 597 24.08 2.84 -29.83
C PHE A 597 24.43 4.24 -29.33
N ASN A 598 25.50 4.32 -28.55
CA ASN A 598 26.01 5.60 -28.07
C ASN A 598 27.01 6.14 -29.11
N ASP A 599 26.60 7.17 -29.84
CA ASP A 599 27.43 7.91 -30.79
C ASP A 599 28.02 9.22 -30.21
N GLU A 600 27.73 9.49 -28.92
CA GLU A 600 28.35 10.62 -28.23
C GLU A 600 29.84 10.40 -28.09
N ILE A 601 30.60 11.32 -28.66
CA ILE A 601 32.06 11.34 -28.43
C ILE A 601 32.32 11.93 -27.02
N PRO A 602 32.90 11.16 -26.08
CA PRO A 602 33.17 11.66 -24.74
C PRO A 602 34.00 12.94 -24.78
N SER A 603 33.67 13.88 -23.91
CA SER A 603 34.47 15.12 -23.78
C SER A 603 35.84 14.84 -23.22
N GLU A 604 36.78 15.78 -23.38
CA GLU A 604 38.11 15.68 -22.76
C GLU A 604 38.03 15.56 -21.22
N GLU A 605 37.00 16.15 -20.62
CA GLU A 605 36.71 16.05 -19.18
C GLU A 605 36.27 14.64 -18.78
N ASP A 606 35.46 13.99 -19.59
CA ASP A 606 35.01 12.59 -19.37
C ASP A 606 36.21 11.65 -19.47
N PHE A 607 37.07 11.83 -20.45
CA PHE A 607 38.30 11.05 -20.55
C PHE A 607 39.22 11.25 -19.33
N ARG A 608 39.42 12.49 -18.88
CA ARG A 608 40.21 12.79 -17.68
C ARG A 608 39.62 12.15 -16.43
N LYS A 609 38.30 12.24 -16.26
CA LYS A 609 37.56 11.62 -15.16
C LYS A 609 37.74 10.10 -15.17
N THR A 610 37.47 9.47 -16.31
CA THR A 610 37.59 8.01 -16.47
C THR A 610 39.03 7.55 -16.17
N MET A 611 40.02 8.30 -16.62
CA MET A 611 41.45 8.01 -16.31
C MET A 611 41.75 8.15 -14.83
N ALA A 612 41.23 9.20 -14.17
CA ALA A 612 41.39 9.40 -12.73
C ALA A 612 40.72 8.29 -11.92
N ASP A 613 39.51 7.90 -12.28
CA ASP A 613 38.76 6.81 -11.65
C ASP A 613 39.49 5.47 -11.82
N TYR A 614 40.04 5.20 -13.01
CA TYR A 614 40.84 3.99 -13.27
C TYR A 614 42.14 3.96 -12.48
N LEU A 615 42.86 5.06 -12.41
CA LEU A 615 44.07 5.16 -11.61
C LEU A 615 43.76 4.98 -10.11
N THR A 616 42.67 5.54 -9.64
CA THR A 616 42.20 5.38 -8.26
C THR A 616 41.87 3.92 -7.98
N PHE A 617 41.17 3.26 -8.91
CA PHE A 617 40.88 1.83 -8.83
C PHE A 617 42.16 0.99 -8.79
N GLN A 618 43.09 1.20 -9.70
CA GLN A 618 44.40 0.52 -9.70
C GLN A 618 45.13 0.72 -8.37
N PHE A 619 45.23 1.97 -7.89
CA PHE A 619 45.86 2.28 -6.62
C PHE A 619 45.23 1.53 -5.45
N ASN A 620 43.89 1.53 -5.37
CA ASN A 620 43.17 0.80 -4.34
C ASN A 620 43.42 -0.71 -4.44
N MET A 621 43.45 -1.27 -5.62
CA MET A 621 43.69 -2.71 -5.82
C MET A 621 45.15 -3.08 -5.42
N ILE A 622 46.13 -2.27 -5.77
CA ILE A 622 47.51 -2.49 -5.40
C ILE A 622 47.67 -2.40 -3.87
N THR A 623 47.12 -1.37 -3.24
CA THR A 623 47.19 -1.18 -1.77
C THR A 623 46.52 -2.29 -0.99
N HIS A 624 45.51 -2.98 -1.59
CA HIS A 624 44.85 -4.15 -1.01
C HIS A 624 45.47 -5.49 -1.46
N GLY A 625 46.69 -5.47 -1.99
CA GLY A 625 47.43 -6.70 -2.36
C GLY A 625 46.95 -7.41 -3.61
N ARG A 626 46.14 -6.74 -4.45
CA ARG A 626 45.62 -7.28 -5.71
C ARG A 626 46.29 -6.70 -6.95
N GLY A 627 47.48 -6.12 -6.82
CA GLY A 627 48.25 -5.51 -7.93
C GLY A 627 48.57 -6.50 -9.06
N TYR A 628 48.68 -7.77 -8.75
CA TYR A 628 48.96 -8.83 -9.73
C TYR A 628 47.93 -8.90 -10.88
N LEU A 629 46.72 -8.36 -10.70
CA LEU A 629 45.70 -8.31 -11.73
C LEU A 629 46.03 -7.34 -12.89
N PHE A 630 46.99 -6.45 -12.69
CA PHE A 630 47.45 -5.46 -13.68
C PHE A 630 48.84 -5.76 -14.24
N GLU A 631 49.46 -6.85 -13.78
CA GLU A 631 50.71 -7.30 -14.36
C GLU A 631 50.44 -7.95 -15.72
N ASN A 632 50.93 -7.35 -16.77
CA ASN A 632 50.82 -7.94 -18.11
C ASN A 632 51.48 -9.30 -18.09
N THR A 633 50.75 -10.35 -18.29
CA THR A 633 51.30 -11.64 -18.73
C THR A 633 51.98 -11.38 -20.07
N PRO A 634 53.26 -11.72 -20.26
CA PRO A 634 53.87 -11.61 -21.58
C PRO A 634 53.05 -12.43 -22.55
N SER A 635 52.62 -11.81 -23.65
CA SER A 635 52.05 -12.55 -24.78
C SER A 635 53.12 -13.55 -25.23
N ASP A 636 52.87 -14.82 -24.98
CA ASP A 636 53.58 -15.88 -25.68
C ASP A 636 53.39 -15.66 -27.19
N GLU A 637 54.49 -15.41 -27.91
CA GLU A 637 54.59 -15.35 -29.35
C GLU A 637 54.14 -16.64 -30.05
#